data_0ddc03e033530b78a59f360701e799e0
#
_entry.id   0ddc03e033530b78a59f360701e799e0
#
_cell.length_a   1.000
_cell.length_b   1.000
_cell.length_c   1.000
_cell.angle_alpha   90.00
_cell.angle_beta   90.00
_cell.angle_gamma   90.00
#
_symmetry.space_group_name_H-M   'P 1'
#
loop_
_entity.id
_entity.type
_entity.pdbx_description
1 polymer ?
#
loop_
_entity_poly.entity_id
_entity_poly.type
_entity_poly.pdbx_seq_one_letter_code
_entity_poly.pdbx_strand_id
1 'polypeptide(L)'
;MAEQKFISVRGAREHNLKGIDVDIPRDQLVVITGLSGSGKSSLAFDTIYAEGQRRYVESLSAYARQFLDMMGKPDVDHISGLSPAISIEQKTTSKNPRSTVGTVTEIYDYMRLLYARVGTPYSPATGLPITAMQVQDMVDAVMAMEEGTRAYLLAPIIRDRKGEYKKEFLELRKQGFQRVKVNGAFHDLEDAPTLDKKFRHNIDVVVDRIVVKDGIQTRLADSFRTALNLADGIALIETAPAEGEPVRTTFSEKFACPVSGFTIPEIEPRLFSFNAPFGACPVCDGLGVELFFDERLVVPDQGLTLLQGAIAPWAKSKSPYFTQTIEALSKHYDFDKKKKWKDLPEAVQQVFLYGSGEQEITFRYDEGGRIYQVSRVFEGVIPNMERRYRETDSAWSREDMERFQNNRPCGSCHGFRLKPEALAVKIGGLHVGNVVQMSIREAHAWVATVPDALTAQKNEIAKAILKEIRERLGFLVNVGLDYLSLSRAAGTLSGGESQRIRLASQIGSGLTGVLYVLDEPSIGLHQRDNDRLLTTLKNLRDQGNSVLVVEHDEDAIREADYVFDIGPGAGVHGGRVVSHGTPAEIMADAGSVTGQYLSGVRSIPIRAERRKGNGKKVTVVKASGNNLRDVTVDFPLGMFVCVTGVSGGGKSTLTIETLFKTAATRLNGARETPAPCETIRGFEHLDKVIDIDQRAIGRTPRSNPATYTGAFTPIRDWFAGLPESKVRGYQPGRFSFNVKGGRCEACQGDGVIKIEMHFLPDVYVTCETCKGARYNRETLEVKFKNKSIADVLDMTVEDAQEFFQAVPGIREKMDALVRVGLGYIKVGQQATTLSGGEAQRVKLSKELSRRATGRTLYILDEPTTGLHFEDVKKLLEVLHELVDQGNTVVVIEHNLDVVKTADWIIDIGPEGGDGGGQVVAVGTPEDVAKVEASHTGRYLKAMLNPRRLAAE
;
A
#
# COMPACT_ATOMS: atom_id res chain seq x y z
N MET A 1 5.93 -34.66 -32.09
CA MET A 1 4.66 -33.91 -32.18
C MET A 1 5.01 -32.62 -32.90
N ALA A 2 4.28 -32.21 -33.94
CA ALA A 2 4.52 -30.88 -34.54
C ALA A 2 4.30 -29.82 -33.45
N GLU A 3 5.25 -28.91 -33.29
CA GLU A 3 5.09 -27.77 -32.37
C GLU A 3 3.85 -26.99 -32.78
N GLN A 4 2.91 -26.87 -31.85
CA GLN A 4 1.67 -26.13 -32.07
C GLN A 4 1.99 -24.64 -32.04
N LYS A 5 1.98 -23.98 -33.21
CA LYS A 5 2.42 -22.59 -33.38
C LYS A 5 1.42 -21.54 -32.87
N PHE A 6 0.19 -21.95 -32.56
CA PHE A 6 -0.89 -21.04 -32.18
C PHE A 6 -1.62 -21.54 -30.93
N ILE A 7 -2.12 -20.62 -30.12
CA ILE A 7 -3.21 -20.83 -29.18
C ILE A 7 -4.49 -20.57 -29.96
N SER A 8 -5.27 -21.62 -30.24
CA SER A 8 -6.48 -21.52 -31.05
C SER A 8 -7.70 -21.50 -30.15
N VAL A 9 -8.46 -20.42 -30.15
CA VAL A 9 -9.72 -20.23 -29.45
C VAL A 9 -10.87 -20.27 -30.47
N ARG A 10 -11.91 -21.04 -30.17
CA ARG A 10 -13.09 -21.17 -31.04
C ARG A 10 -14.36 -20.94 -30.25
N GLY A 11 -15.23 -20.07 -30.79
CA GLY A 11 -16.55 -19.78 -30.26
C GLY A 11 -16.55 -19.15 -28.88
N ALA A 12 -15.66 -18.21 -28.58
CA ALA A 12 -15.61 -17.51 -27.27
C ALA A 12 -16.81 -16.57 -27.12
N ARG A 13 -17.59 -16.77 -26.04
CA ARG A 13 -18.85 -16.05 -25.75
C ARG A 13 -18.90 -15.42 -24.37
N GLU A 14 -17.78 -15.43 -23.66
CA GLU A 14 -17.74 -14.86 -22.31
C GLU A 14 -18.11 -13.38 -22.30
N HIS A 15 -18.98 -12.97 -21.38
CA HIS A 15 -19.52 -11.61 -21.24
C HIS A 15 -20.11 -11.05 -22.53
N ASN A 16 -19.45 -10.10 -23.19
CA ASN A 16 -19.92 -9.44 -24.41
C ASN A 16 -19.31 -10.01 -25.70
N LEU A 17 -18.47 -11.04 -25.63
CA LEU A 17 -17.91 -11.69 -26.83
C LEU A 17 -18.99 -12.35 -27.69
N LYS A 18 -18.87 -12.25 -29.00
CA LYS A 18 -19.89 -12.65 -29.99
C LYS A 18 -19.58 -13.99 -30.67
N GLY A 19 -19.07 -14.98 -29.92
CA GLY A 19 -18.68 -16.26 -30.48
C GLY A 19 -17.45 -16.15 -31.41
N ILE A 20 -16.42 -15.47 -30.94
CA ILE A 20 -15.24 -15.16 -31.76
C ILE A 20 -14.28 -16.33 -31.86
N ASP A 21 -13.63 -16.44 -33.01
CA ASP A 21 -12.54 -17.36 -33.30
C ASP A 21 -11.24 -16.57 -33.42
N VAL A 22 -10.19 -16.97 -32.72
CA VAL A 22 -8.86 -16.32 -32.80
C VAL A 22 -7.75 -17.38 -32.76
N ASP A 23 -6.71 -17.13 -33.54
CA ASP A 23 -5.46 -17.89 -33.56
C ASP A 23 -4.33 -16.97 -33.10
N ILE A 24 -3.91 -17.12 -31.83
CA ILE A 24 -2.89 -16.28 -31.20
C ILE A 24 -1.54 -16.95 -31.38
N PRO A 25 -0.56 -16.29 -32.04
CA PRO A 25 0.77 -16.86 -32.22
C PRO A 25 1.47 -17.06 -30.88
N ARG A 26 2.15 -18.20 -30.72
CA ARG A 26 2.95 -18.52 -29.54
C ARG A 26 4.35 -17.96 -29.66
N ASP A 27 4.99 -17.79 -28.49
CA ASP A 27 6.38 -17.33 -28.37
C ASP A 27 6.59 -15.94 -29.00
N GLN A 28 5.54 -15.11 -28.93
CA GLN A 28 5.49 -13.75 -29.42
C GLN A 28 4.93 -12.81 -28.36
N LEU A 29 5.20 -11.52 -28.53
CA LEU A 29 4.55 -10.44 -27.80
C LEU A 29 3.28 -10.05 -28.55
N VAL A 30 2.13 -10.44 -28.03
CA VAL A 30 0.83 -10.22 -28.62
C VAL A 30 0.07 -9.17 -27.82
N VAL A 31 -0.41 -8.12 -28.47
CA VAL A 31 -1.20 -7.07 -27.84
C VAL A 31 -2.67 -7.20 -28.23
N ILE A 32 -3.57 -7.19 -27.25
CA ILE A 32 -5.01 -7.07 -27.45
C ILE A 32 -5.41 -5.63 -27.11
N THR A 33 -5.87 -4.89 -28.10
CA THR A 33 -6.28 -3.48 -27.98
C THR A 33 -7.74 -3.27 -28.40
N GLY A 34 -8.22 -2.04 -28.32
CA GLY A 34 -9.58 -1.64 -28.69
C GLY A 34 -10.27 -0.78 -27.64
N LEU A 35 -11.47 -0.30 -27.87
CA LEU A 35 -12.22 0.60 -27.00
C LEU A 35 -12.42 0.03 -25.58
N SER A 36 -12.56 0.91 -24.57
CA SER A 36 -12.91 0.49 -23.22
C SER A 36 -14.26 -0.25 -23.22
N GLY A 37 -14.33 -1.41 -22.53
CA GLY A 37 -15.52 -2.28 -22.53
C GLY A 37 -15.77 -3.03 -23.85
N SER A 38 -14.83 -3.12 -24.78
CA SER A 38 -14.98 -3.85 -26.04
C SER A 38 -14.91 -5.38 -25.91
N GLY A 39 -14.41 -5.92 -24.78
CA GLY A 39 -14.28 -7.36 -24.54
C GLY A 39 -12.84 -7.88 -24.50
N LYS A 40 -11.84 -7.00 -24.46
CA LYS A 40 -10.41 -7.37 -24.40
C LYS A 40 -10.09 -8.27 -23.20
N SER A 41 -10.46 -7.81 -22.01
CA SER A 41 -10.20 -8.55 -20.76
C SER A 41 -11.02 -9.85 -20.71
N SER A 42 -12.23 -9.85 -21.27
CA SER A 42 -13.06 -11.07 -21.41
C SER A 42 -12.38 -12.13 -22.26
N LEU A 43 -11.68 -11.75 -23.33
CA LEU A 43 -10.89 -12.67 -24.14
C LEU A 43 -9.60 -13.11 -23.40
N ALA A 44 -8.81 -12.16 -22.91
CA ALA A 44 -7.48 -12.44 -22.34
C ALA A 44 -7.56 -13.17 -21.00
N PHE A 45 -8.39 -12.67 -20.06
CA PHE A 45 -8.44 -13.15 -18.68
C PHE A 45 -9.58 -14.15 -18.46
N ASP A 46 -10.82 -13.77 -18.78
CA ASP A 46 -12.00 -14.59 -18.46
C ASP A 46 -12.11 -15.83 -19.38
N THR A 47 -11.46 -15.80 -20.55
CA THR A 47 -11.46 -16.95 -21.50
C THR A 47 -10.12 -17.68 -21.50
N ILE A 48 -9.04 -17.04 -21.96
CA ILE A 48 -7.75 -17.72 -22.25
C ILE A 48 -7.05 -18.08 -20.93
N TYR A 49 -6.84 -17.11 -20.05
CA TYR A 49 -6.18 -17.33 -18.76
C TYR A 49 -7.00 -18.27 -17.87
N ALA A 50 -8.31 -18.04 -17.75
CA ALA A 50 -9.19 -18.85 -16.92
C ALA A 50 -9.15 -20.32 -17.31
N GLU A 51 -9.21 -20.65 -18.62
CA GLU A 51 -9.11 -22.02 -19.10
C GLU A 51 -7.69 -22.61 -18.90
N GLY A 52 -6.65 -21.79 -19.10
CA GLY A 52 -5.25 -22.20 -18.86
C GLY A 52 -5.02 -22.58 -17.40
N GLN A 53 -5.52 -21.75 -16.48
CA GLN A 53 -5.44 -22.00 -15.03
C GLN A 53 -6.28 -23.22 -14.63
N ARG A 54 -7.51 -23.34 -15.16
CA ARG A 54 -8.39 -24.48 -14.89
C ARG A 54 -7.70 -25.81 -15.27
N ARG A 55 -7.12 -25.90 -16.47
CA ARG A 55 -6.39 -27.12 -16.93
C ARG A 55 -5.16 -27.41 -16.09
N TYR A 56 -4.42 -26.36 -15.68
CA TYR A 56 -3.26 -26.53 -14.80
C TYR A 56 -3.68 -27.11 -13.45
N VAL A 57 -4.71 -26.55 -12.79
CA VAL A 57 -5.22 -27.04 -11.50
C VAL A 57 -5.78 -28.46 -11.65
N GLU A 58 -6.44 -28.79 -12.78
CA GLU A 58 -6.95 -30.13 -13.08
C GLU A 58 -5.84 -31.18 -13.17
N SER A 59 -4.65 -30.78 -13.59
CA SER A 59 -3.46 -31.65 -13.65
C SER A 59 -2.83 -31.93 -12.28
N LEU A 60 -3.21 -31.16 -11.24
CA LEU A 60 -2.68 -31.29 -9.88
C LEU A 60 -3.36 -32.44 -9.09
N SER A 61 -3.00 -32.57 -7.82
CA SER A 61 -3.50 -33.61 -6.93
C SER A 61 -5.03 -33.56 -6.72
N ALA A 62 -5.62 -34.69 -6.25
CA ALA A 62 -7.04 -34.78 -5.94
C ALA A 62 -7.53 -33.72 -4.92
N TYR A 63 -6.65 -33.28 -4.02
CA TYR A 63 -6.95 -32.19 -3.07
C TYR A 63 -7.10 -30.84 -3.79
N ALA A 64 -6.21 -30.51 -4.74
CA ALA A 64 -6.31 -29.29 -5.53
C ALA A 64 -7.57 -29.28 -6.43
N ARG A 65 -8.02 -30.45 -6.90
CA ARG A 65 -9.24 -30.60 -7.71
C ARG A 65 -10.53 -30.22 -6.96
N GLN A 66 -10.58 -30.26 -5.63
CA GLN A 66 -11.73 -29.78 -4.85
C GLN A 66 -12.01 -28.29 -5.04
N PHE A 67 -10.98 -27.53 -5.45
CA PHE A 67 -11.13 -26.11 -5.80
C PHE A 67 -11.60 -25.88 -7.24
N LEU A 68 -11.56 -26.88 -8.11
CA LEU A 68 -12.03 -26.80 -9.51
C LEU A 68 -13.53 -26.62 -9.61
N ASP A 69 -14.32 -27.23 -8.73
CA ASP A 69 -15.77 -27.10 -8.71
C ASP A 69 -16.22 -25.65 -8.45
N MET A 70 -15.28 -24.81 -7.93
CA MET A 70 -15.49 -23.38 -7.69
C MET A 70 -15.03 -22.51 -8.86
N MET A 71 -14.26 -23.06 -9.83
CA MET A 71 -13.80 -22.34 -11.01
C MET A 71 -14.76 -22.62 -12.16
N GLY A 72 -15.57 -21.61 -12.52
CA GLY A 72 -16.47 -21.72 -13.67
C GLY A 72 -15.69 -22.05 -14.95
N LYS A 73 -16.22 -22.95 -15.77
CA LYS A 73 -15.67 -23.19 -17.11
C LYS A 73 -16.04 -21.99 -17.99
N PRO A 74 -15.08 -21.36 -18.69
CA PRO A 74 -15.38 -20.28 -19.63
C PRO A 74 -16.38 -20.71 -20.72
N ASP A 75 -17.23 -19.79 -21.15
CA ASP A 75 -18.16 -20.04 -22.28
C ASP A 75 -17.39 -19.98 -23.60
N VAL A 76 -16.84 -21.10 -23.99
CA VAL A 76 -16.04 -21.31 -25.19
C VAL A 76 -16.20 -22.72 -25.72
N ASP A 77 -16.27 -22.87 -27.03
CA ASP A 77 -16.43 -24.19 -27.64
C ASP A 77 -15.16 -25.03 -27.48
N HIS A 78 -14.00 -24.47 -27.81
CA HIS A 78 -12.73 -25.18 -27.73
C HIS A 78 -11.55 -24.20 -27.64
N ILE A 79 -10.53 -24.58 -26.82
CA ILE A 79 -9.22 -23.93 -26.78
C ILE A 79 -8.15 -24.99 -26.87
N SER A 80 -7.17 -24.81 -27.78
CA SER A 80 -5.99 -25.67 -27.92
C SER A 80 -4.70 -24.87 -27.91
N GLY A 81 -3.56 -25.53 -27.66
CA GLY A 81 -2.24 -24.89 -27.67
C GLY A 81 -1.90 -24.09 -26.41
N LEU A 82 -2.71 -24.16 -25.34
CA LEU A 82 -2.42 -23.48 -24.08
C LEU A 82 -1.18 -24.05 -23.39
N SER A 83 -0.29 -23.16 -22.96
CA SER A 83 0.76 -23.41 -21.98
C SER A 83 0.24 -23.12 -20.56
N PRO A 84 0.96 -23.52 -19.50
CA PRO A 84 0.70 -23.02 -18.15
C PRO A 84 0.61 -21.49 -18.18
N ALA A 85 -0.49 -20.94 -17.61
CA ALA A 85 -0.77 -19.51 -17.72
C ALA A 85 -0.54 -18.80 -16.39
N ILE A 86 0.09 -17.63 -16.44
CA ILE A 86 0.33 -16.73 -15.32
C ILE A 86 -0.34 -15.38 -15.62
N SER A 87 -1.20 -14.94 -14.70
CA SER A 87 -1.87 -13.63 -14.79
C SER A 87 -1.16 -12.59 -13.94
N ILE A 88 -0.99 -11.40 -14.50
CA ILE A 88 -0.45 -10.21 -13.82
C ILE A 88 -1.48 -9.08 -13.94
N GLU A 89 -2.48 -9.12 -13.05
CA GLU A 89 -3.57 -8.13 -12.99
C GLU A 89 -3.23 -6.95 -12.07
N GLN A 90 -3.94 -5.84 -12.26
CA GLN A 90 -3.84 -4.63 -11.43
C GLN A 90 -4.46 -4.75 -10.04
N LYS A 91 -5.19 -5.83 -9.74
CA LYS A 91 -5.89 -5.94 -8.46
C LYS A 91 -4.94 -5.73 -7.28
N THR A 92 -5.40 -4.90 -6.35
CA THR A 92 -4.64 -4.46 -5.18
C THR A 92 -4.01 -5.62 -4.42
N THR A 93 -2.73 -5.43 -4.11
CA THR A 93 -1.95 -6.31 -3.22
C THR A 93 -2.62 -6.46 -1.86
N SER A 94 -2.22 -7.51 -1.16
CA SER A 94 -2.61 -7.81 0.21
C SER A 94 -2.63 -6.54 1.10
N LYS A 95 -3.74 -6.29 1.77
CA LYS A 95 -3.87 -5.24 2.80
C LYS A 95 -3.12 -5.59 4.10
N ASN A 96 -2.35 -6.67 4.10
CA ASN A 96 -1.57 -7.07 5.26
C ASN A 96 -0.46 -6.04 5.53
N PRO A 97 -0.45 -5.35 6.67
CA PRO A 97 0.54 -4.32 6.99
C PRO A 97 1.97 -4.88 7.15
N ARG A 98 2.12 -6.20 7.28
CA ARG A 98 3.41 -6.89 7.33
C ARG A 98 3.96 -7.24 5.97
N SER A 99 3.17 -7.10 4.89
CA SER A 99 3.64 -7.33 3.52
C SER A 99 4.42 -6.10 3.03
N THR A 100 5.65 -6.31 2.58
CA THR A 100 6.55 -5.27 2.04
C THR A 100 7.04 -5.64 0.66
N VAL A 101 7.59 -4.67 -0.09
CA VAL A 101 8.24 -4.94 -1.38
C VAL A 101 9.24 -6.08 -1.25
N GLY A 102 10.11 -6.03 -0.24
CA GLY A 102 11.13 -7.06 0.00
C GLY A 102 10.57 -8.46 0.25
N THR A 103 9.41 -8.57 0.94
CA THR A 103 8.79 -9.89 1.20
C THR A 103 8.02 -10.43 0.00
N VAL A 104 7.37 -9.56 -0.78
CA VAL A 104 6.63 -9.97 -1.99
C VAL A 104 7.58 -10.45 -3.09
N THR A 105 8.77 -9.86 -3.16
CA THR A 105 9.82 -10.22 -4.13
C THR A 105 10.76 -11.32 -3.65
N GLU A 106 10.54 -11.86 -2.43
CA GLU A 106 11.41 -12.82 -1.76
C GLU A 106 12.84 -12.32 -1.48
N ILE A 107 13.19 -11.10 -1.89
CA ILE A 107 14.52 -10.53 -1.66
C ILE A 107 14.83 -10.51 -0.16
N TYR A 108 13.84 -10.22 0.67
CA TYR A 108 14.02 -10.18 2.12
C TYR A 108 14.39 -11.54 2.71
N ASP A 109 13.92 -12.64 2.13
CA ASP A 109 14.27 -13.99 2.59
C ASP A 109 15.74 -14.31 2.31
N TYR A 110 16.23 -13.92 1.13
CA TYR A 110 17.67 -14.01 0.84
C TYR A 110 18.51 -13.07 1.71
N MET A 111 18.02 -11.86 2.01
CA MET A 111 18.71 -10.94 2.93
C MET A 111 18.83 -11.52 4.34
N ARG A 112 17.75 -12.13 4.85
CA ARG A 112 17.76 -12.84 6.14
C ARG A 112 18.82 -13.94 6.17
N LEU A 113 18.89 -14.73 5.09
CA LEU A 113 19.89 -15.79 4.95
C LEU A 113 21.30 -15.21 4.88
N LEU A 114 21.53 -14.15 4.12
CA LEU A 114 22.82 -13.47 3.99
C LEU A 114 23.31 -12.99 5.36
N TYR A 115 22.49 -12.24 6.10
CA TYR A 115 22.86 -11.70 7.42
C TYR A 115 23.10 -12.81 8.44
N ALA A 116 22.33 -13.91 8.38
CA ALA A 116 22.54 -15.06 9.27
C ALA A 116 23.83 -15.80 9.00
N ARG A 117 24.31 -15.86 7.74
CA ARG A 117 25.48 -16.65 7.36
C ARG A 117 26.79 -15.89 7.39
N VAL A 118 26.79 -14.61 7.00
CA VAL A 118 28.02 -13.84 6.86
C VAL A 118 28.05 -12.55 7.69
N GLY A 119 26.93 -12.18 8.32
CA GLY A 119 26.86 -11.02 9.21
C GLY A 119 27.82 -11.13 10.38
N THR A 120 28.27 -9.98 10.89
CA THR A 120 29.09 -9.89 12.07
C THR A 120 28.33 -9.14 13.17
N PRO A 121 28.12 -9.76 14.34
CA PRO A 121 27.43 -9.10 15.44
C PRO A 121 28.31 -8.05 16.10
N TYR A 122 27.71 -6.93 16.51
CA TYR A 122 28.37 -5.83 17.20
C TYR A 122 27.65 -5.53 18.52
N SER A 123 28.39 -5.09 19.51
CA SER A 123 27.82 -4.63 20.76
C SER A 123 27.18 -3.25 20.59
N PRO A 124 25.86 -3.07 20.93
CA PRO A 124 25.24 -1.77 20.93
C PRO A 124 25.89 -0.75 21.86
N ALA A 125 26.52 -1.22 22.93
CA ALA A 125 27.12 -0.36 23.94
C ALA A 125 28.56 0.10 23.60
N THR A 126 29.35 -0.78 22.99
CA THR A 126 30.78 -0.48 22.70
C THR A 126 31.06 -0.26 21.22
N GLY A 127 30.12 -0.66 20.31
CA GLY A 127 30.36 -0.62 18.87
C GLY A 127 31.39 -1.62 18.35
N LEU A 128 31.94 -2.47 19.20
CA LEU A 128 32.95 -3.47 18.83
C LEU A 128 32.28 -4.78 18.38
N PRO A 129 32.91 -5.55 17.47
CA PRO A 129 32.41 -6.86 17.08
C PRO A 129 32.40 -7.84 18.25
N ILE A 130 31.37 -8.67 18.30
CA ILE A 130 31.20 -9.73 19.29
C ILE A 130 31.56 -11.05 18.60
N THR A 131 32.50 -11.81 19.18
CA THR A 131 32.89 -13.13 18.67
C THR A 131 32.48 -14.23 19.65
N ALA A 132 31.95 -15.32 19.15
CA ALA A 132 31.81 -16.56 19.91
C ALA A 132 33.15 -17.32 19.79
N MET A 133 33.69 -17.76 20.91
CA MET A 133 34.96 -18.51 20.97
C MET A 133 34.66 -19.96 21.33
N GLN A 134 35.40 -20.88 20.71
CA GLN A 134 35.39 -22.28 21.15
C GLN A 134 36.27 -22.43 22.39
N VAL A 135 36.02 -23.48 23.17
CA VAL A 135 36.82 -23.73 24.39
C VAL A 135 38.31 -23.80 24.08
N GLN A 136 38.66 -24.34 22.90
CA GLN A 136 40.07 -24.38 22.47
C GLN A 136 40.67 -22.98 22.29
N ASP A 137 39.92 -22.08 21.63
CA ASP A 137 40.37 -20.69 21.42
C ASP A 137 40.55 -19.95 22.76
N MET A 138 39.66 -20.22 23.74
CA MET A 138 39.74 -19.65 25.09
C MET A 138 40.98 -20.15 25.82
N VAL A 139 41.28 -21.44 25.72
CA VAL A 139 42.48 -22.06 26.28
C VAL A 139 43.74 -21.45 25.66
N ASP A 140 43.77 -21.34 24.33
CA ASP A 140 44.94 -20.79 23.61
C ASP A 140 45.17 -19.33 23.97
N ALA A 141 44.08 -18.53 24.14
CA ALA A 141 44.20 -17.13 24.61
C ALA A 141 44.76 -17.01 26.03
N VAL A 142 44.42 -17.93 26.93
CA VAL A 142 44.98 -17.94 28.28
C VAL A 142 46.45 -18.42 28.29
N MET A 143 46.74 -19.42 27.45
CA MET A 143 48.11 -19.94 27.29
C MET A 143 49.07 -18.95 26.62
N ALA A 144 48.53 -17.95 25.89
CA ALA A 144 49.31 -16.84 25.31
C ALA A 144 49.71 -15.76 26.35
N MET A 145 49.24 -15.85 27.60
CA MET A 145 49.68 -14.95 28.69
C MET A 145 51.07 -15.34 29.15
N GLU A 146 51.75 -14.44 29.82
CA GLU A 146 53.11 -14.67 30.36
C GLU A 146 53.14 -15.90 31.29
N GLU A 147 54.17 -16.75 31.14
CA GLU A 147 54.35 -17.92 32.00
C GLU A 147 54.51 -17.51 33.47
N GLY A 148 53.78 -18.20 34.35
CA GLY A 148 53.78 -17.84 35.79
C GLY A 148 52.62 -16.90 36.15
N THR A 149 51.86 -16.34 35.20
CA THR A 149 50.69 -15.49 35.47
C THR A 149 49.68 -16.26 36.33
N ARG A 150 49.31 -15.67 37.49
CA ARG A 150 48.25 -16.17 38.36
C ARG A 150 46.91 -15.57 37.96
N ALA A 151 45.86 -16.40 37.80
CA ALA A 151 44.53 -15.93 37.44
C ALA A 151 43.43 -16.79 38.10
N TYR A 152 42.27 -16.23 38.22
CA TYR A 152 41.02 -16.92 38.57
C TYR A 152 40.20 -17.13 37.33
N LEU A 153 39.68 -18.34 37.15
CA LEU A 153 38.61 -18.62 36.20
C LEU A 153 37.29 -18.49 36.94
N LEU A 154 36.46 -17.59 36.51
CA LEU A 154 35.21 -17.19 37.15
C LEU A 154 34.00 -17.48 36.23
N ALA A 155 32.91 -17.94 36.84
CA ALA A 155 31.62 -18.09 36.18
C ALA A 155 30.66 -17.03 36.70
N PRO A 156 30.25 -16.02 35.89
CA PRO A 156 29.38 -14.93 36.31
C PRO A 156 27.90 -15.35 36.23
N ILE A 157 27.39 -15.92 37.34
CA ILE A 157 26.03 -16.46 37.41
C ILE A 157 24.95 -15.39 37.58
N ILE A 158 25.28 -14.27 38.26
CA ILE A 158 24.38 -13.13 38.48
C ILE A 158 25.06 -11.85 38.03
N ARG A 159 24.39 -11.06 37.18
CA ARG A 159 24.90 -9.79 36.68
C ARG A 159 23.83 -8.71 36.81
N ASP A 160 24.10 -7.70 37.60
CA ASP A 160 23.28 -6.51 37.79
C ASP A 160 21.79 -6.84 38.05
N ARG A 161 21.51 -7.89 38.84
CA ARG A 161 20.16 -8.33 39.19
C ARG A 161 19.85 -8.14 40.67
N LYS A 162 18.62 -7.77 40.96
CA LYS A 162 18.09 -7.69 42.33
C LYS A 162 17.75 -9.08 42.86
N GLY A 163 18.11 -9.38 44.09
CA GLY A 163 17.77 -10.67 44.68
C GLY A 163 18.58 -10.96 45.98
N GLU A 164 18.19 -11.97 46.76
CA GLU A 164 18.87 -12.44 47.97
C GLU A 164 19.85 -13.59 47.72
N TYR A 165 19.63 -14.37 46.65
CA TYR A 165 20.45 -15.48 46.10
C TYR A 165 20.89 -16.56 47.11
N LYS A 166 20.17 -16.70 48.23
CA LYS A 166 20.46 -17.72 49.26
C LYS A 166 20.35 -19.15 48.76
N LYS A 167 19.38 -19.40 47.83
CA LYS A 167 19.20 -20.73 47.22
C LYS A 167 20.34 -21.09 46.31
N GLU A 168 20.74 -20.12 45.50
CA GLU A 168 21.85 -20.25 44.54
C GLU A 168 23.17 -20.57 45.27
N PHE A 169 23.45 -19.88 46.36
CA PHE A 169 24.63 -20.21 47.18
C PHE A 169 24.60 -21.61 47.80
N LEU A 170 23.43 -22.06 48.24
CA LEU A 170 23.22 -23.44 48.76
C LEU A 170 23.44 -24.50 47.67
N GLU A 171 22.96 -24.24 46.42
CA GLU A 171 23.12 -25.15 45.30
C GLU A 171 24.59 -25.21 44.85
N LEU A 172 25.31 -24.10 44.78
CA LEU A 172 26.73 -24.05 44.47
C LEU A 172 27.53 -24.83 45.48
N ARG A 173 27.20 -24.73 46.80
CA ARG A 173 27.84 -25.51 47.82
C ARG A 173 27.63 -27.01 47.68
N LYS A 174 26.43 -27.44 47.30
CA LYS A 174 26.10 -28.85 47.00
C LYS A 174 26.87 -29.39 45.79
N GLN A 175 27.17 -28.51 44.83
CA GLN A 175 27.98 -28.82 43.62
C GLN A 175 29.47 -28.84 43.93
N GLY A 176 29.92 -28.49 45.16
CA GLY A 176 31.31 -28.58 45.59
C GLY A 176 32.15 -27.32 45.35
N PHE A 177 31.55 -26.20 44.94
CA PHE A 177 32.27 -24.93 44.86
C PHE A 177 32.57 -24.37 46.23
N GLN A 178 33.72 -23.70 46.36
CA GLN A 178 34.19 -23.21 47.68
C GLN A 178 34.13 -21.68 47.76
N ARG A 179 34.28 -20.97 46.68
CA ARG A 179 34.41 -19.51 46.68
C ARG A 179 33.56 -18.83 45.63
N VAL A 180 33.07 -17.66 46.00
CA VAL A 180 32.37 -16.72 45.12
C VAL A 180 32.99 -15.34 45.25
N LYS A 181 32.84 -14.54 44.17
CA LYS A 181 33.11 -13.11 44.16
C LYS A 181 31.81 -12.36 44.12
N VAL A 182 31.48 -11.64 45.19
CA VAL A 182 30.21 -10.90 45.31
C VAL A 182 30.52 -9.41 45.29
N ASN A 183 29.93 -8.68 44.31
CA ASN A 183 30.15 -7.23 44.18
C ASN A 183 31.62 -6.80 44.18
N GLY A 184 32.51 -7.64 43.60
CA GLY A 184 33.93 -7.38 43.51
C GLY A 184 34.81 -7.93 44.67
N ALA A 185 34.22 -8.41 45.78
CA ALA A 185 34.95 -8.99 46.87
C ALA A 185 34.84 -10.53 46.91
N PHE A 186 35.96 -11.22 47.18
CA PHE A 186 36.01 -12.68 47.31
C PHE A 186 35.51 -13.11 48.71
N HIS A 187 34.66 -14.12 48.75
CA HIS A 187 34.10 -14.73 49.92
C HIS A 187 34.14 -16.26 49.81
N ASP A 188 34.41 -16.95 50.91
CA ASP A 188 34.12 -18.38 50.95
C ASP A 188 32.62 -18.60 51.00
N LEU A 189 32.14 -19.63 50.33
CA LEU A 189 30.67 -19.89 50.19
C LEU A 189 30.00 -20.12 51.56
N GLU A 190 30.76 -20.52 52.55
CA GLU A 190 30.27 -20.70 53.96
C GLU A 190 29.99 -19.37 54.63
N ASP A 191 30.78 -18.34 54.30
CA ASP A 191 30.72 -16.98 54.85
C ASP A 191 30.15 -15.97 53.83
N ALA A 192 29.39 -16.44 52.84
CA ALA A 192 28.81 -15.57 51.82
C ALA A 192 27.87 -14.51 52.44
N PRO A 193 27.98 -13.24 52.08
CA PRO A 193 27.21 -12.17 52.69
C PRO A 193 25.73 -12.33 52.40
N THR A 194 24.90 -11.96 53.36
CA THR A 194 23.45 -11.85 53.18
C THR A 194 23.14 -10.65 52.28
N LEU A 195 22.56 -10.89 51.11
CA LEU A 195 22.30 -9.85 50.10
C LEU A 195 20.91 -9.25 50.29
N ASP A 196 20.79 -7.93 50.11
CA ASP A 196 19.51 -7.23 50.19
C ASP A 196 18.82 -7.28 48.82
N LYS A 197 17.59 -7.80 48.79
CA LYS A 197 16.74 -7.93 47.54
C LYS A 197 16.48 -6.59 46.85
N LYS A 198 16.69 -5.46 47.51
CA LYS A 198 16.43 -4.12 46.94
C LYS A 198 17.58 -3.63 46.06
N PHE A 199 18.77 -4.13 46.26
CA PHE A 199 19.98 -3.74 45.48
C PHE A 199 20.26 -4.73 44.39
N ARG A 200 21.01 -4.26 43.36
CA ARG A 200 21.57 -5.07 42.31
C ARG A 200 22.90 -5.66 42.71
N HIS A 201 23.08 -6.93 42.37
CA HIS A 201 24.30 -7.68 42.74
C HIS A 201 24.93 -8.32 41.53
N ASN A 202 26.25 -8.48 41.60
CA ASN A 202 27.09 -9.27 40.71
C ASN A 202 27.70 -10.42 41.50
N ILE A 203 27.51 -11.66 41.00
CA ILE A 203 28.02 -12.87 41.65
C ILE A 203 28.77 -13.71 40.62
N ASP A 204 30.07 -13.90 40.85
CA ASP A 204 30.91 -14.77 40.03
C ASP A 204 31.36 -15.96 40.89
N VAL A 205 31.22 -17.17 40.37
CA VAL A 205 31.71 -18.39 41.03
C VAL A 205 33.18 -18.63 40.66
N VAL A 206 34.02 -18.84 41.60
CA VAL A 206 35.41 -19.23 41.33
C VAL A 206 35.46 -20.71 40.96
N VAL A 207 35.67 -20.99 39.67
CA VAL A 207 35.70 -22.35 39.11
C VAL A 207 37.09 -22.95 39.26
N ASP A 208 38.16 -22.18 38.96
CA ASP A 208 39.50 -22.65 39.02
C ASP A 208 40.49 -21.52 39.39
N ARG A 209 41.67 -21.90 39.97
CA ARG A 209 42.80 -21.03 40.18
C ARG A 209 43.94 -21.51 39.30
N ILE A 210 44.35 -20.66 38.40
CA ILE A 210 45.26 -20.97 37.31
C ILE A 210 46.60 -20.34 37.56
N VAL A 211 47.66 -21.08 37.27
CA VAL A 211 49.01 -20.54 37.05
C VAL A 211 49.37 -20.96 35.64
N VAL A 212 49.58 -19.98 34.74
CA VAL A 212 49.92 -20.25 33.36
C VAL A 212 51.27 -20.96 33.28
N LYS A 213 51.28 -22.20 32.79
CA LYS A 213 52.48 -23.03 32.58
C LYS A 213 52.17 -24.13 31.59
N ASP A 214 53.18 -24.68 30.96
CA ASP A 214 52.99 -25.79 30.05
C ASP A 214 52.28 -27.00 30.73
N GLY A 215 51.44 -27.69 29.99
CA GLY A 215 50.74 -28.90 30.41
C GLY A 215 49.41 -28.70 31.14
N ILE A 216 48.89 -27.48 31.29
CA ILE A 216 47.59 -27.25 31.96
C ILE A 216 46.38 -27.21 30.99
N GLN A 217 46.62 -27.32 29.67
CA GLN A 217 45.59 -27.11 28.63
C GLN A 217 44.37 -27.99 28.83
N THR A 218 44.53 -29.30 29.10
CA THR A 218 43.40 -30.21 29.32
C THR A 218 42.58 -29.83 30.54
N ARG A 219 43.24 -29.54 31.66
CA ARG A 219 42.57 -29.08 32.91
C ARG A 219 41.85 -27.77 32.70
N LEU A 220 42.49 -26.84 32.00
CA LEU A 220 41.91 -25.53 31.67
C LEU A 220 40.68 -25.64 30.78
N ALA A 221 40.69 -26.56 29.79
CA ALA A 221 39.55 -26.83 28.95
C ALA A 221 38.36 -27.37 29.75
N ASP A 222 38.59 -28.29 30.71
CA ASP A 222 37.54 -28.84 31.56
C ASP A 222 37.00 -27.75 32.53
N SER A 223 37.85 -26.91 33.03
CA SER A 223 37.48 -25.79 33.89
C SER A 223 36.66 -24.75 33.11
N PHE A 224 37.03 -24.45 31.85
CA PHE A 224 36.22 -23.58 30.98
C PHE A 224 34.83 -24.19 30.70
N ARG A 225 34.74 -25.48 30.38
CA ARG A 225 33.44 -26.16 30.19
C ARG A 225 32.56 -26.03 31.44
N THR A 226 33.14 -26.21 32.62
CA THR A 226 32.43 -26.05 33.92
C THR A 226 31.94 -24.61 34.09
N ALA A 227 32.79 -23.61 33.85
CA ALA A 227 32.42 -22.20 33.95
C ALA A 227 31.33 -21.80 32.97
N LEU A 228 31.43 -22.23 31.70
CA LEU A 228 30.47 -21.96 30.64
C LEU A 228 29.10 -22.57 30.92
N ASN A 229 29.10 -23.82 31.45
CA ASN A 229 27.85 -24.50 31.85
C ASN A 229 27.16 -23.79 33.03
N LEU A 230 27.89 -23.28 34.00
CA LEU A 230 27.37 -22.57 35.17
C LEU A 230 26.80 -21.19 34.82
N ALA A 231 27.46 -20.47 33.92
CA ALA A 231 27.15 -19.08 33.60
C ALA A 231 26.57 -18.91 32.18
N ASP A 232 25.85 -19.91 31.70
CA ASP A 232 25.12 -19.87 30.43
C ASP A 232 25.98 -19.43 29.23
N GLY A 233 27.19 -20.05 29.13
CA GLY A 233 28.11 -19.86 28.00
C GLY A 233 29.08 -18.69 28.15
N ILE A 234 29.32 -18.21 29.38
CA ILE A 234 30.27 -17.12 29.66
C ILE A 234 31.22 -17.53 30.76
N ALA A 235 32.49 -17.22 30.55
CA ALA A 235 33.57 -17.39 31.51
C ALA A 235 34.43 -16.12 31.59
N LEU A 236 35.05 -15.89 32.74
CA LEU A 236 35.88 -14.73 32.97
C LEU A 236 37.27 -15.22 33.47
N ILE A 237 38.32 -14.67 32.91
CA ILE A 237 39.67 -14.78 33.50
C ILE A 237 40.00 -13.44 34.17
N GLU A 238 40.39 -13.50 35.44
CA GLU A 238 40.83 -12.33 36.19
C GLU A 238 42.23 -12.60 36.70
N THR A 239 43.18 -11.78 36.25
CA THR A 239 44.59 -11.92 36.72
C THR A 239 44.70 -11.51 38.20
N ALA A 240 45.61 -12.18 38.93
CA ALA A 240 45.93 -11.86 40.32
C ALA A 240 47.42 -11.49 40.47
N PRO A 241 47.83 -10.31 39.95
CA PRO A 241 49.18 -9.85 40.03
C PRO A 241 49.57 -9.57 41.51
N ALA A 242 50.86 -9.71 41.85
CA ALA A 242 51.40 -9.36 43.20
C ALA A 242 51.39 -7.84 43.46
N GLU A 243 51.54 -7.05 42.40
CA GLU A 243 51.49 -5.59 42.41
C GLU A 243 50.72 -5.15 41.12
N GLY A 244 49.77 -4.20 41.24
CA GLY A 244 48.97 -3.66 40.15
C GLY A 244 47.50 -4.04 40.22
N GLU A 245 46.69 -3.54 39.27
CA GLU A 245 45.26 -3.83 39.19
C GLU A 245 45.00 -5.14 38.44
N PRO A 246 44.03 -5.96 38.86
CA PRO A 246 43.64 -7.18 38.16
C PRO A 246 43.09 -6.86 36.74
N VAL A 247 43.58 -7.53 35.73
CA VAL A 247 43.05 -7.47 34.38
C VAL A 247 41.98 -8.54 34.23
N ARG A 248 40.80 -8.13 33.81
CA ARG A 248 39.64 -9.02 33.60
C ARG A 248 39.38 -9.21 32.11
N THR A 249 39.44 -10.46 31.64
CA THR A 249 39.18 -10.86 30.28
C THR A 249 37.91 -11.74 30.25
N THR A 250 36.93 -11.39 29.40
CA THR A 250 35.70 -12.16 29.26
C THR A 250 35.80 -13.07 28.04
N PHE A 251 35.42 -14.31 28.20
CA PHE A 251 35.25 -15.30 27.15
C PHE A 251 33.78 -15.71 27.04
N SER A 252 33.31 -15.96 25.83
CA SER A 252 31.95 -16.39 25.62
C SER A 252 31.88 -17.43 24.50
N GLU A 253 31.18 -18.53 24.78
CA GLU A 253 30.78 -19.52 23.80
C GLU A 253 29.59 -19.00 22.96
N LYS A 254 28.84 -18.03 23.45
CA LYS A 254 27.76 -17.32 22.80
C LYS A 254 28.23 -15.94 22.38
N PHE A 255 27.49 -15.36 21.40
CA PHE A 255 27.69 -13.97 21.03
C PHE A 255 27.27 -13.02 22.16
N ALA A 256 28.19 -12.68 23.02
CA ALA A 256 27.95 -11.81 24.20
C ALA A 256 28.94 -10.67 24.28
N CYS A 257 28.44 -9.47 24.60
CA CYS A 257 29.28 -8.31 24.91
C CYS A 257 29.78 -8.39 26.36
N PRO A 258 31.10 -8.40 26.58
CA PRO A 258 31.65 -8.47 27.95
C PRO A 258 31.35 -7.24 28.80
N VAL A 259 31.13 -6.07 28.20
CA VAL A 259 30.93 -4.80 28.93
C VAL A 259 29.47 -4.58 29.29
N SER A 260 28.53 -4.81 28.37
CA SER A 260 27.11 -4.48 28.59
C SER A 260 26.23 -5.70 28.95
N GLY A 261 26.78 -6.92 28.87
CA GLY A 261 26.00 -8.14 29.03
C GLY A 261 24.97 -8.40 27.89
N PHE A 262 25.02 -7.59 26.83
CA PHE A 262 24.17 -7.81 25.66
C PHE A 262 24.55 -9.15 25.00
N THR A 263 23.55 -10.00 24.78
CA THR A 263 23.73 -11.35 24.21
C THR A 263 22.84 -11.57 23.03
N ILE A 264 23.37 -12.21 21.98
CA ILE A 264 22.58 -12.72 20.85
C ILE A 264 22.55 -14.24 21.00
N PRO A 265 21.37 -14.83 21.31
CA PRO A 265 21.31 -16.27 21.62
C PRO A 265 21.70 -17.16 20.44
N GLU A 266 21.20 -16.83 19.25
CA GLU A 266 21.48 -17.57 18.02
C GLU A 266 21.34 -16.66 16.81
N ILE A 267 22.30 -16.73 15.86
CA ILE A 267 22.22 -15.98 14.60
C ILE A 267 21.69 -16.89 13.50
N GLU A 268 20.36 -16.95 13.40
CA GLU A 268 19.63 -17.73 12.42
C GLU A 268 18.74 -16.83 11.53
N PRO A 269 18.30 -17.28 10.34
CA PRO A 269 17.41 -16.48 9.49
C PRO A 269 16.13 -16.01 10.17
N ARG A 270 15.60 -16.75 11.16
CA ARG A 270 14.39 -16.35 11.93
C ARG A 270 14.64 -15.13 12.83
N LEU A 271 15.88 -14.85 13.24
CA LEU A 271 16.25 -13.64 14.01
C LEU A 271 15.95 -12.36 13.22
N PHE A 272 16.09 -12.42 11.89
CA PHE A 272 15.85 -11.29 10.99
C PHE A 272 14.42 -11.26 10.44
N SER A 273 13.50 -12.06 10.98
CA SER A 273 12.11 -12.08 10.55
C SER A 273 11.26 -11.18 11.45
N PHE A 274 10.69 -10.12 10.87
CA PHE A 274 9.71 -9.28 11.59
C PHE A 274 8.30 -9.90 11.63
N ASN A 275 8.07 -11.04 10.94
CA ASN A 275 6.83 -11.81 10.98
C ASN A 275 6.83 -12.93 12.04
N ALA A 276 7.98 -13.16 12.69
CA ALA A 276 8.12 -14.16 13.73
C ALA A 276 8.45 -13.48 15.07
N PRO A 277 7.85 -13.93 16.20
CA PRO A 277 8.11 -13.33 17.53
C PRO A 277 9.56 -13.36 17.96
N PHE A 278 10.37 -14.26 17.37
CA PHE A 278 11.79 -14.38 17.65
C PHE A 278 12.60 -13.17 17.19
N GLY A 279 12.26 -12.58 16.03
CA GLY A 279 12.97 -11.43 15.45
C GLY A 279 12.20 -10.11 15.48
N ALA A 280 10.87 -10.17 15.62
CA ALA A 280 10.01 -8.98 15.61
C ALA A 280 10.24 -8.07 16.82
N CYS A 281 10.22 -6.76 16.62
CA CYS A 281 10.23 -5.79 17.72
C CYS A 281 9.04 -6.03 18.65
N PRO A 282 9.22 -6.24 19.96
CA PRO A 282 8.15 -6.59 20.88
C PRO A 282 7.18 -5.43 21.15
N VAL A 283 7.56 -4.18 20.85
CA VAL A 283 6.71 -3.00 21.07
C VAL A 283 5.69 -2.83 19.95
N CYS A 284 6.14 -2.93 18.69
CA CYS A 284 5.26 -2.78 17.52
C CYS A 284 4.88 -4.10 16.85
N ASP A 285 5.26 -5.23 17.44
CA ASP A 285 5.00 -6.57 16.91
C ASP A 285 5.38 -6.73 15.42
N GLY A 286 6.53 -6.15 15.05
CA GLY A 286 7.07 -6.20 13.69
C GLY A 286 6.39 -5.27 12.68
N LEU A 287 5.52 -4.38 13.10
CA LEU A 287 4.85 -3.42 12.21
C LEU A 287 5.74 -2.23 11.84
N GLY A 288 6.72 -1.89 12.68
CA GLY A 288 7.60 -0.74 12.51
C GLY A 288 6.96 0.60 12.88
N VAL A 289 5.66 0.61 13.11
CA VAL A 289 4.88 1.79 13.49
C VAL A 289 4.04 1.49 14.71
N GLU A 290 3.74 2.53 15.48
CA GLU A 290 2.78 2.51 16.56
C GLU A 290 1.55 3.30 16.15
N LEU A 291 0.38 2.70 16.29
CA LEU A 291 -0.90 3.40 16.16
C LEU A 291 -1.17 4.15 17.47
N PHE A 292 -1.51 5.41 17.36
CA PHE A 292 -1.90 6.23 18.50
C PHE A 292 -3.09 7.11 18.13
N PHE A 293 -3.89 7.49 19.14
CA PHE A 293 -4.95 8.45 18.93
C PHE A 293 -4.35 9.86 18.90
N ASP A 294 -4.47 10.53 17.74
CA ASP A 294 -3.87 11.84 17.51
C ASP A 294 -4.78 12.94 18.07
N GLU A 295 -4.24 13.77 18.97
CA GLU A 295 -4.94 14.92 19.55
C GLU A 295 -5.58 15.82 18.50
N ARG A 296 -4.89 16.03 17.35
CA ARG A 296 -5.38 16.86 16.25
C ARG A 296 -6.59 16.25 15.53
N LEU A 297 -6.72 14.92 15.55
CA LEU A 297 -7.89 14.23 15.02
C LEU A 297 -9.02 14.16 16.05
N VAL A 298 -8.68 14.10 17.35
CA VAL A 298 -9.64 14.14 18.45
C VAL A 298 -10.24 15.54 18.62
N VAL A 299 -9.42 16.59 18.43
CA VAL A 299 -9.86 18.00 18.45
C VAL A 299 -9.47 18.69 17.14
N PRO A 300 -10.18 18.43 16.05
CA PRO A 300 -9.81 18.92 14.72
C PRO A 300 -10.07 20.41 14.52
N ASP A 301 -11.05 20.97 15.24
CA ASP A 301 -11.39 22.41 15.18
C ASP A 301 -11.30 23.02 16.58
N GLN A 302 -10.20 23.67 16.85
CA GLN A 302 -9.95 24.38 18.10
C GLN A 302 -10.75 25.68 18.25
N GLY A 303 -11.44 26.14 17.20
CA GLY A 303 -12.34 27.30 17.21
C GLY A 303 -13.74 26.98 17.77
N LEU A 304 -14.08 25.70 17.97
CA LEU A 304 -15.32 25.26 18.57
C LEU A 304 -15.25 25.27 20.10
N THR A 305 -16.41 25.40 20.74
CA THR A 305 -16.54 25.15 22.18
C THR A 305 -16.75 23.66 22.44
N LEU A 306 -16.54 23.21 23.68
CA LEU A 306 -16.82 21.81 24.08
C LEU A 306 -18.27 21.40 23.78
N LEU A 307 -19.23 22.31 23.98
CA LEU A 307 -20.66 22.07 23.72
C LEU A 307 -21.01 22.08 22.24
N GLN A 308 -20.19 22.73 21.41
CA GLN A 308 -20.33 22.70 19.94
C GLN A 308 -19.67 21.49 19.31
N GLY A 309 -19.02 20.64 20.10
CA GLY A 309 -18.38 19.40 19.64
C GLY A 309 -16.91 19.56 19.27
N ALA A 310 -16.15 20.41 19.97
CA ALA A 310 -14.71 20.53 19.81
C ALA A 310 -14.03 19.13 19.89
N ILE A 311 -14.50 18.26 20.81
CA ILE A 311 -14.06 16.88 20.93
C ILE A 311 -14.88 16.03 19.95
N ALA A 312 -14.28 15.74 18.79
CA ALA A 312 -14.95 15.09 17.66
C ALA A 312 -15.54 13.69 17.98
N PRO A 313 -14.91 12.81 18.78
CA PRO A 313 -15.52 11.55 19.22
C PRO A 313 -16.85 11.71 19.95
N TRP A 314 -17.06 12.83 20.63
CA TRP A 314 -18.28 13.14 21.40
C TRP A 314 -19.32 13.91 20.59
N ALA A 315 -18.91 14.59 19.51
CA ALA A 315 -19.75 15.55 18.77
C ALA A 315 -21.01 14.94 18.16
N LYS A 316 -21.01 13.64 17.81
CA LYS A 316 -22.15 12.93 17.22
C LYS A 316 -23.07 12.28 18.25
N SER A 317 -22.66 12.21 19.50
CA SER A 317 -23.44 11.56 20.54
C SER A 317 -24.52 12.49 21.07
N LYS A 318 -25.76 12.02 21.02
CA LYS A 318 -26.92 12.69 21.66
C LYS A 318 -27.03 12.33 23.17
N SER A 319 -26.09 11.61 23.72
CA SER A 319 -26.13 11.16 25.12
C SER A 319 -25.91 12.34 26.07
N PRO A 320 -26.81 12.53 27.06
CA PRO A 320 -26.63 13.53 28.14
C PRO A 320 -25.33 13.34 28.92
N TYR A 321 -24.79 12.13 28.90
CA TYR A 321 -23.55 11.75 29.60
C TYR A 321 -22.38 12.72 29.31
N PHE A 322 -22.12 13.04 28.05
CA PHE A 322 -20.98 13.90 27.70
C PHE A 322 -21.19 15.35 28.17
N THR A 323 -22.42 15.87 28.04
CA THR A 323 -22.74 17.21 28.54
C THR A 323 -22.58 17.30 30.04
N GLN A 324 -23.07 16.29 30.79
CA GLN A 324 -22.93 16.21 32.23
C GLN A 324 -21.47 16.02 32.67
N THR A 325 -20.69 15.29 31.91
CA THR A 325 -19.23 15.16 32.12
C THR A 325 -18.53 16.51 31.98
N ILE A 326 -18.82 17.26 30.90
CA ILE A 326 -18.27 18.60 30.67
C ILE A 326 -18.66 19.55 31.83
N GLU A 327 -19.90 19.45 32.33
CA GLU A 327 -20.37 20.27 33.42
C GLU A 327 -19.65 19.96 34.76
N ALA A 328 -19.44 18.68 35.07
CA ALA A 328 -18.71 18.27 36.26
C ALA A 328 -17.25 18.77 36.22
N LEU A 329 -16.59 18.61 35.06
CA LEU A 329 -15.21 19.07 34.87
C LEU A 329 -15.09 20.60 34.92
N SER A 330 -16.06 21.32 34.30
CA SER A 330 -16.12 22.78 34.34
C SER A 330 -16.24 23.32 35.78
N LYS A 331 -17.05 22.66 36.59
CA LYS A 331 -17.22 23.04 38.00
C LYS A 331 -15.98 22.70 38.85
N HIS A 332 -15.34 21.59 38.58
CA HIS A 332 -14.17 21.13 39.33
C HIS A 332 -12.92 21.95 39.08
N TYR A 333 -12.64 22.26 37.79
CA TYR A 333 -11.47 23.03 37.35
C TYR A 333 -11.74 24.52 37.15
N ASP A 334 -12.94 25.02 37.50
CA ASP A 334 -13.35 26.44 37.39
C ASP A 334 -13.07 27.10 36.05
N PHE A 335 -13.53 26.48 34.94
CA PHE A 335 -13.42 27.04 33.61
C PHE A 335 -14.78 27.28 32.94
N ASP A 336 -14.85 28.26 32.06
CA ASP A 336 -16.07 28.55 31.30
C ASP A 336 -16.20 27.60 30.09
N LYS A 337 -17.20 26.71 30.13
CA LYS A 337 -17.53 25.73 29.05
C LYS A 337 -17.95 26.37 27.72
N LYS A 338 -18.23 27.70 27.70
CA LYS A 338 -18.55 28.47 26.49
C LYS A 338 -17.31 29.00 25.77
N LYS A 339 -16.13 28.91 26.37
CA LYS A 339 -14.87 29.28 25.70
C LYS A 339 -14.55 28.31 24.59
N LYS A 340 -13.89 28.80 23.54
CA LYS A 340 -13.36 27.95 22.49
C LYS A 340 -12.26 27.05 23.02
N TRP A 341 -12.06 25.88 22.44
CA TRP A 341 -11.02 24.96 22.87
C TRP A 341 -9.65 25.62 23.00
N LYS A 342 -9.22 26.39 21.98
CA LYS A 342 -7.94 27.13 21.97
C LYS A 342 -7.80 28.16 23.10
N ASP A 343 -8.89 28.63 23.64
CA ASP A 343 -8.93 29.69 24.70
C ASP A 343 -9.05 29.07 26.10
N LEU A 344 -9.14 27.72 26.20
CA LEU A 344 -9.11 26.99 27.49
C LEU A 344 -7.67 26.91 28.00
N PRO A 345 -7.45 26.91 29.32
CA PRO A 345 -6.14 26.64 29.90
C PRO A 345 -5.58 25.29 29.43
N GLU A 346 -4.29 25.24 29.12
CA GLU A 346 -3.62 24.02 28.64
C GLU A 346 -3.81 22.84 29.62
N ALA A 347 -3.75 23.08 30.92
CA ALA A 347 -4.00 22.08 31.95
C ALA A 347 -5.41 21.45 31.81
N VAL A 348 -6.42 22.26 31.47
CA VAL A 348 -7.80 21.79 31.25
C VAL A 348 -7.88 20.97 29.97
N GLN A 349 -7.22 21.40 28.90
CA GLN A 349 -7.14 20.64 27.65
C GLN A 349 -6.50 19.27 27.87
N GLN A 350 -5.41 19.20 28.62
CA GLN A 350 -4.72 17.95 28.98
C GLN A 350 -5.62 17.03 29.82
N VAL A 351 -6.39 17.58 30.76
CA VAL A 351 -7.37 16.78 31.53
C VAL A 351 -8.41 16.15 30.61
N PHE A 352 -8.96 16.89 29.65
CA PHE A 352 -9.91 16.31 28.69
C PHE A 352 -9.29 15.23 27.84
N LEU A 353 -8.06 15.43 27.37
CA LEU A 353 -7.39 14.48 26.48
C LEU A 353 -6.90 13.26 27.22
N TYR A 354 -6.24 13.43 28.37
CA TYR A 354 -5.50 12.34 29.05
C TYR A 354 -6.01 11.98 30.45
N GLY A 355 -6.97 12.74 30.99
CA GLY A 355 -7.61 12.43 32.26
C GLY A 355 -7.10 13.26 33.45
N SER A 356 -7.70 13.02 34.62
CA SER A 356 -7.43 13.78 35.84
C SER A 356 -6.27 13.23 36.68
N GLY A 357 -5.50 12.25 36.15
CA GLY A 357 -4.45 11.57 36.94
C GLY A 357 -5.03 10.81 38.11
N GLU A 358 -4.55 11.08 39.34
CA GLU A 358 -5.07 10.45 40.57
C GLU A 358 -6.23 11.26 41.21
N GLN A 359 -6.59 12.41 40.62
CA GLN A 359 -7.57 13.30 41.20
C GLN A 359 -8.99 12.79 40.93
N GLU A 360 -9.74 12.52 42.00
CA GLU A 360 -11.15 12.15 41.93
C GLU A 360 -12.05 13.36 41.69
N ILE A 361 -12.99 13.20 40.78
CA ILE A 361 -13.97 14.21 40.37
C ILE A 361 -15.35 13.68 40.65
N THR A 362 -16.21 14.53 41.24
CA THR A 362 -17.60 14.17 41.51
C THR A 362 -18.46 14.44 40.30
N PHE A 363 -18.96 13.41 39.65
CA PHE A 363 -19.88 13.47 38.52
C PHE A 363 -21.32 13.33 39.05
N ARG A 364 -22.19 14.13 38.47
CA ARG A 364 -23.64 14.06 38.74
C ARG A 364 -24.32 13.70 37.42
N TYR A 365 -24.99 12.54 37.44
CA TYR A 365 -25.72 12.02 36.28
C TYR A 365 -27.22 12.03 36.54
N ASP A 366 -28.01 12.42 35.53
CA ASP A 366 -29.46 12.33 35.53
C ASP A 366 -29.88 11.40 34.39
N GLU A 367 -30.40 10.25 34.73
CA GLU A 367 -30.92 9.25 33.77
C GLU A 367 -32.45 9.18 33.94
N GLY A 368 -33.17 10.09 33.25
CA GLY A 368 -34.64 10.05 33.21
C GLY A 368 -35.31 10.32 34.55
N GLY A 369 -34.73 11.21 35.36
CA GLY A 369 -35.23 11.61 36.69
C GLY A 369 -34.61 10.86 37.88
N ARG A 370 -33.69 9.93 37.64
CA ARG A 370 -32.85 9.35 38.70
C ARG A 370 -31.50 10.08 38.70
N ILE A 371 -31.26 10.86 39.75
CA ILE A 371 -30.01 11.59 39.96
C ILE A 371 -29.14 10.76 40.88
N TYR A 372 -27.93 10.44 40.44
CA TYR A 372 -26.91 9.83 41.26
C TYR A 372 -25.57 10.56 41.13
N GLN A 373 -24.77 10.50 42.19
CA GLN A 373 -23.44 11.10 42.23
C GLN A 373 -22.38 10.00 42.38
N VAL A 374 -21.33 10.09 41.60
CA VAL A 374 -20.20 9.16 41.64
C VAL A 374 -18.90 9.96 41.67
N SER A 375 -18.03 9.72 42.65
CA SER A 375 -16.67 10.25 42.66
C SER A 375 -15.75 9.21 42.11
N ARG A 376 -15.03 9.61 41.02
CA ARG A 376 -14.06 8.76 40.34
C ARG A 376 -13.04 9.61 39.59
N VAL A 377 -11.93 9.00 39.24
CA VAL A 377 -10.94 9.57 38.35
C VAL A 377 -11.55 9.71 36.96
N PHE A 378 -11.30 10.81 36.29
CA PHE A 378 -11.65 10.99 34.87
C PHE A 378 -10.56 10.38 34.00
N GLU A 379 -10.91 9.36 33.21
CA GLU A 379 -9.99 8.59 32.39
C GLU A 379 -9.35 9.42 31.25
N GLY A 380 -10.06 10.45 30.74
CA GLY A 380 -9.68 11.18 29.54
C GLY A 380 -10.21 10.53 28.25
N VAL A 381 -10.26 11.33 27.20
CA VAL A 381 -10.81 10.89 25.89
C VAL A 381 -9.90 9.88 25.21
N ILE A 382 -8.60 10.14 25.16
CA ILE A 382 -7.63 9.28 24.46
C ILE A 382 -7.46 7.93 25.17
N PRO A 383 -7.18 7.85 26.49
CA PRO A 383 -7.11 6.57 27.19
C PRO A 383 -8.42 5.78 27.13
N ASN A 384 -9.59 6.46 27.19
CA ASN A 384 -10.89 5.80 27.03
C ASN A 384 -11.03 5.16 25.64
N MET A 385 -10.62 5.88 24.59
CA MET A 385 -10.65 5.35 23.22
C MET A 385 -9.69 4.18 23.06
N GLU A 386 -8.47 4.25 23.62
CA GLU A 386 -7.49 3.17 23.60
C GLU A 386 -8.00 1.89 24.26
N ARG A 387 -8.60 2.04 25.45
CA ARG A 387 -9.21 0.92 26.18
C ARG A 387 -10.37 0.32 25.36
N ARG A 388 -11.30 1.14 24.91
CA ARG A 388 -12.46 0.69 24.11
C ARG A 388 -12.05 0.03 22.80
N TYR A 389 -11.00 0.52 22.13
CA TYR A 389 -10.48 -0.06 20.90
C TYR A 389 -9.93 -1.48 21.12
N ARG A 390 -9.30 -1.72 22.30
CA ARG A 390 -8.79 -3.04 22.68
C ARG A 390 -9.90 -4.01 23.10
N GLU A 391 -10.92 -3.52 23.81
CA GLU A 391 -11.97 -4.33 24.44
C GLU A 391 -13.16 -4.62 23.51
N THR A 392 -13.36 -3.86 22.42
CA THR A 392 -14.54 -4.03 21.56
C THR A 392 -14.39 -5.20 20.60
N ASP A 393 -15.44 -6.02 20.51
CA ASP A 393 -15.55 -7.07 19.48
C ASP A 393 -16.25 -6.56 18.19
N SER A 394 -16.82 -5.35 18.23
CA SER A 394 -17.54 -4.76 17.10
C SER A 394 -16.58 -4.17 16.07
N ALA A 395 -16.53 -4.76 14.89
CA ALA A 395 -15.75 -4.25 13.75
C ALA A 395 -16.14 -2.81 13.37
N TRP A 396 -17.43 -2.48 13.40
CA TRP A 396 -17.93 -1.13 13.15
C TRP A 396 -17.42 -0.12 14.20
N SER A 397 -17.40 -0.49 15.47
CA SER A 397 -16.89 0.38 16.54
C SER A 397 -15.40 0.62 16.43
N ARG A 398 -14.62 -0.39 16.00
CA ARG A 398 -13.18 -0.23 15.69
C ARG A 398 -12.99 0.72 14.52
N GLU A 399 -13.69 0.51 13.40
CA GLU A 399 -13.59 1.35 12.21
C GLU A 399 -13.96 2.82 12.51
N ASP A 400 -14.94 3.08 13.39
CA ASP A 400 -15.30 4.45 13.78
C ASP A 400 -14.19 5.11 14.63
N MET A 401 -13.51 4.35 15.49
CA MET A 401 -12.39 4.83 16.31
C MET A 401 -11.10 5.00 15.50
N GLU A 402 -10.85 4.17 14.48
CA GLU A 402 -9.66 4.26 13.60
C GLU A 402 -9.54 5.62 12.89
N ARG A 403 -10.64 6.35 12.72
CA ARG A 403 -10.64 7.71 12.14
C ARG A 403 -9.87 8.72 12.98
N PHE A 404 -9.65 8.43 14.25
CA PHE A 404 -8.95 9.30 15.20
C PHE A 404 -7.52 8.80 15.47
N GLN A 405 -7.10 7.73 14.78
CA GLN A 405 -5.77 7.18 14.89
C GLN A 405 -4.85 7.70 13.78
N ASN A 406 -3.59 7.84 14.15
CA ASN A 406 -2.49 8.09 13.25
C ASN A 406 -1.37 7.11 13.58
N ASN A 407 -0.34 7.05 12.73
CA ASN A 407 0.81 6.21 12.95
C ASN A 407 2.08 7.06 13.08
N ARG A 408 3.00 6.58 13.91
CA ARG A 408 4.36 7.13 14.05
C ARG A 408 5.38 5.99 14.00
N PRO A 409 6.62 6.25 13.60
CA PRO A 409 7.67 5.25 13.74
C PRO A 409 7.75 4.73 15.19
N CYS A 410 7.88 3.42 15.34
CA CYS A 410 7.98 2.81 16.67
C CYS A 410 9.20 3.36 17.43
N GLY A 411 8.99 3.86 18.64
CA GLY A 411 10.04 4.46 19.46
C GLY A 411 11.18 3.49 19.84
N SER A 412 10.90 2.18 19.88
CA SER A 412 11.88 1.15 20.22
C SER A 412 12.73 0.71 19.02
N CYS A 413 12.11 0.42 17.88
CA CYS A 413 12.84 -0.06 16.71
C CYS A 413 13.09 1.01 15.64
N HIS A 414 12.66 2.24 15.84
CA HIS A 414 12.81 3.37 14.92
C HIS A 414 12.34 3.05 13.47
N GLY A 415 11.29 2.23 13.33
CA GLY A 415 10.76 1.82 12.05
C GLY A 415 11.40 0.57 11.44
N PHE A 416 12.47 0.03 12.00
CA PHE A 416 13.18 -1.13 11.46
C PHE A 416 12.47 -2.48 11.68
N ARG A 417 11.38 -2.53 12.44
CA ARG A 417 10.52 -3.72 12.68
C ARG A 417 11.15 -4.86 13.48
N LEU A 418 12.44 -4.82 13.73
CA LEU A 418 13.24 -5.90 14.31
C LEU A 418 13.69 -5.59 15.74
N LYS A 419 14.05 -6.64 16.46
CA LYS A 419 14.68 -6.55 17.78
C LYS A 419 16.09 -5.97 17.70
N PRO A 420 16.60 -5.36 18.81
CA PRO A 420 17.98 -4.85 18.88
C PRO A 420 19.04 -5.90 18.53
N GLU A 421 18.81 -7.18 18.88
CA GLU A 421 19.72 -8.28 18.61
C GLU A 421 19.91 -8.52 17.10
N ALA A 422 18.82 -8.42 16.32
CA ALA A 422 18.89 -8.52 14.86
C ALA A 422 19.58 -7.29 14.24
N LEU A 423 19.33 -6.10 14.77
CA LEU A 423 19.95 -4.86 14.31
C LEU A 423 21.42 -4.72 14.72
N ALA A 424 21.86 -5.50 15.69
CA ALA A 424 23.26 -5.57 16.09
C ALA A 424 24.16 -6.31 15.08
N VAL A 425 23.56 -7.13 14.19
CA VAL A 425 24.31 -7.87 13.16
C VAL A 425 24.47 -7.01 11.90
N LYS A 426 25.70 -6.82 11.45
CA LYS A 426 26.04 -5.91 10.34
C LYS A 426 26.89 -6.59 9.26
N ILE A 427 26.77 -6.08 8.04
CA ILE A 427 27.64 -6.38 6.90
C ILE A 427 28.10 -5.05 6.32
N GLY A 428 29.41 -4.83 6.20
CA GLY A 428 29.94 -3.54 5.74
C GLY A 428 29.47 -2.35 6.58
N GLY A 429 29.29 -2.54 7.91
CA GLY A 429 28.80 -1.51 8.82
C GLY A 429 27.27 -1.31 8.87
N LEU A 430 26.51 -1.92 7.97
CA LEU A 430 25.06 -1.76 7.86
C LEU A 430 24.30 -2.99 8.38
N HIS A 431 23.24 -2.77 9.17
CA HIS A 431 22.31 -3.83 9.54
C HIS A 431 21.21 -3.99 8.48
N VAL A 432 20.53 -5.11 8.49
CA VAL A 432 19.48 -5.42 7.48
C VAL A 432 18.41 -4.32 7.36
N GLY A 433 18.03 -3.70 8.48
CA GLY A 433 17.06 -2.59 8.49
C GLY A 433 17.51 -1.37 7.69
N ASN A 434 18.81 -1.02 7.73
CA ASN A 434 19.35 0.07 6.91
C ASN A 434 19.23 -0.24 5.43
N VAL A 435 19.63 -1.45 5.02
CA VAL A 435 19.64 -1.85 3.62
C VAL A 435 18.24 -1.91 3.03
N VAL A 436 17.25 -2.42 3.78
CA VAL A 436 15.89 -2.48 3.27
C VAL A 436 15.19 -1.12 3.21
N GLN A 437 15.69 -0.11 3.92
CA GLN A 437 15.21 1.28 3.82
C GLN A 437 15.81 2.05 2.63
N MET A 438 16.95 1.60 2.10
CA MET A 438 17.54 2.16 0.88
C MET A 438 16.58 2.05 -0.29
N SER A 439 16.70 2.93 -1.27
CA SER A 439 16.11 2.71 -2.57
C SER A 439 16.62 1.42 -3.22
N ILE A 440 15.83 0.78 -4.06
CA ILE A 440 16.23 -0.44 -4.79
C ILE A 440 17.53 -0.19 -5.57
N ARG A 441 17.69 1.00 -6.14
CA ARG A 441 18.93 1.43 -6.83
C ARG A 441 20.13 1.40 -5.89
N GLU A 442 20.01 2.00 -4.72
CA GLU A 442 21.09 2.03 -3.72
C GLU A 442 21.38 0.64 -3.15
N ALA A 443 20.33 -0.14 -2.86
CA ALA A 443 20.47 -1.51 -2.39
C ALA A 443 21.18 -2.40 -3.44
N HIS A 444 20.85 -2.23 -4.74
CA HIS A 444 21.52 -2.92 -5.83
C HIS A 444 23.00 -2.55 -5.93
N ALA A 445 23.34 -1.27 -5.79
CA ALA A 445 24.72 -0.80 -5.76
C ALA A 445 25.46 -1.33 -4.52
N TRP A 446 24.83 -1.30 -3.34
CA TRP A 446 25.42 -1.84 -2.11
C TRP A 446 25.74 -3.32 -2.21
N VAL A 447 24.85 -4.16 -2.78
CA VAL A 447 25.08 -5.60 -2.96
C VAL A 447 26.36 -5.87 -3.76
N ALA A 448 26.71 -5.00 -4.70
CA ALA A 448 27.95 -5.12 -5.48
C ALA A 448 29.22 -4.87 -4.63
N THR A 449 29.12 -4.09 -3.55
CA THR A 449 30.27 -3.77 -2.64
C THR A 449 30.40 -4.78 -1.50
N VAL A 450 29.41 -5.62 -1.24
CA VAL A 450 29.44 -6.59 -0.12
C VAL A 450 30.65 -7.53 -0.19
N PRO A 451 31.07 -8.08 -1.34
CA PRO A 451 32.26 -8.94 -1.43
C PRO A 451 33.54 -8.30 -0.87
N ASP A 452 33.71 -6.99 -1.03
CA ASP A 452 34.89 -6.27 -0.55
C ASP A 452 34.93 -6.14 0.99
N ALA A 453 33.76 -6.23 1.62
CA ALA A 453 33.61 -6.16 3.07
C ALA A 453 33.70 -7.53 3.79
N LEU A 454 33.80 -8.64 3.03
CA LEU A 454 33.79 -9.99 3.55
C LEU A 454 35.17 -10.66 3.41
N THR A 455 35.45 -11.60 4.32
CA THR A 455 36.64 -12.50 4.19
C THR A 455 36.45 -13.46 3.03
N ALA A 456 37.52 -14.07 2.52
CA ALA A 456 37.44 -15.02 1.41
C ALA A 456 36.50 -16.20 1.71
N GLN A 457 36.51 -16.75 2.93
CA GLN A 457 35.59 -17.80 3.35
C GLN A 457 34.11 -17.36 3.35
N LYS A 458 33.82 -16.17 3.91
CA LYS A 458 32.47 -15.59 3.92
C LYS A 458 31.98 -15.25 2.52
N ASN A 459 32.89 -14.86 1.62
CA ASN A 459 32.56 -14.60 0.23
C ASN A 459 32.10 -15.86 -0.50
N GLU A 460 32.75 -17.00 -0.28
CA GLU A 460 32.32 -18.27 -0.90
C GLU A 460 30.91 -18.66 -0.41
N ILE A 461 30.60 -18.48 0.87
CA ILE A 461 29.27 -18.71 1.43
C ILE A 461 28.22 -17.74 0.83
N ALA A 462 28.59 -16.47 0.68
CA ALA A 462 27.66 -15.41 0.23
C ALA A 462 27.39 -15.43 -1.28
N LYS A 463 28.27 -16.00 -2.08
CA LYS A 463 28.28 -15.93 -3.54
C LYS A 463 26.96 -16.24 -4.22
N ALA A 464 26.35 -17.40 -3.86
CA ALA A 464 25.06 -17.79 -4.43
C ALA A 464 23.93 -16.88 -3.97
N ILE A 465 23.94 -16.48 -2.68
CA ILE A 465 22.92 -15.61 -2.10
C ILE A 465 22.97 -14.22 -2.72
N LEU A 466 24.17 -13.64 -2.85
CA LEU A 466 24.37 -12.33 -3.47
C LEU A 466 23.98 -12.31 -4.95
N LYS A 467 24.18 -13.42 -5.68
CA LYS A 467 23.72 -13.55 -7.05
C LYS A 467 22.20 -13.41 -7.14
N GLU A 468 21.47 -14.17 -6.33
CA GLU A 468 20.00 -14.13 -6.30
C GLU A 468 19.46 -12.74 -5.93
N ILE A 469 20.02 -12.11 -4.89
CA ILE A 469 19.62 -10.75 -4.48
C ILE A 469 19.87 -9.75 -5.61
N ARG A 470 21.03 -9.79 -6.25
CA ARG A 470 21.41 -8.86 -7.32
C ARG A 470 20.50 -9.01 -8.54
N GLU A 471 20.23 -10.25 -8.96
CA GLU A 471 19.34 -10.52 -10.10
C GLU A 471 17.93 -9.99 -9.84
N ARG A 472 17.34 -10.29 -8.66
CA ARG A 472 15.99 -9.81 -8.29
C ARG A 472 15.93 -8.29 -8.17
N LEU A 473 16.93 -7.65 -7.55
CA LEU A 473 17.01 -6.19 -7.52
C LEU A 473 17.16 -5.61 -8.92
N GLY A 474 17.96 -6.24 -9.80
CA GLY A 474 18.13 -5.87 -11.20
C GLY A 474 16.80 -5.89 -11.96
N PHE A 475 15.96 -6.91 -11.76
CA PHE A 475 14.62 -6.96 -12.38
C PHE A 475 13.73 -5.81 -11.92
N LEU A 476 13.76 -5.44 -10.63
CA LEU A 476 13.01 -4.28 -10.14
C LEU A 476 13.50 -2.96 -10.74
N VAL A 477 14.80 -2.81 -10.94
CA VAL A 477 15.39 -1.65 -11.65
C VAL A 477 14.92 -1.61 -13.10
N ASN A 478 14.92 -2.76 -13.78
CA ASN A 478 14.54 -2.86 -15.20
C ASN A 478 13.06 -2.55 -15.45
N VAL A 479 12.17 -2.84 -14.48
CA VAL A 479 10.75 -2.46 -14.58
C VAL A 479 10.45 -1.03 -14.09
N GLY A 480 11.49 -0.21 -13.84
CA GLY A 480 11.32 1.19 -13.43
C GLY A 480 10.87 1.40 -11.99
N LEU A 481 11.20 0.49 -11.07
CA LEU A 481 10.86 0.58 -9.64
C LEU A 481 12.08 0.90 -8.75
N ASP A 482 13.13 1.40 -9.33
CA ASP A 482 14.42 1.65 -8.68
C ASP A 482 14.37 2.69 -7.55
N TYR A 483 13.32 3.55 -7.55
CA TYR A 483 13.06 4.56 -6.52
C TYR A 483 12.36 4.01 -5.26
N LEU A 484 11.75 2.85 -5.29
CA LEU A 484 11.08 2.25 -4.13
C LEU A 484 12.11 1.71 -3.13
N SER A 485 11.71 1.59 -1.86
CA SER A 485 12.48 0.86 -0.85
C SER A 485 11.91 -0.55 -0.63
N LEU A 486 12.76 -1.50 -0.24
CA LEU A 486 12.32 -2.86 0.10
C LEU A 486 11.44 -2.90 1.35
N SER A 487 11.56 -1.91 2.24
CA SER A 487 10.75 -1.78 3.47
C SER A 487 9.35 -1.23 3.22
N ARG A 488 9.06 -0.67 2.01
CA ARG A 488 7.77 -0.05 1.71
C ARG A 488 6.64 -1.07 1.82
N ALA A 489 5.61 -0.72 2.58
CA ALA A 489 4.46 -1.60 2.80
C ALA A 489 3.67 -1.79 1.49
N ALA A 490 3.31 -3.03 1.17
CA ALA A 490 2.61 -3.40 -0.06
C ALA A 490 1.25 -2.66 -0.21
N GLY A 491 0.56 -2.39 0.90
CA GLY A 491 -0.71 -1.65 0.89
C GLY A 491 -0.61 -0.15 0.53
N THR A 492 0.62 0.40 0.45
CA THR A 492 0.86 1.81 0.06
C THR A 492 1.27 1.97 -1.40
N LEU A 493 1.38 0.87 -2.13
CA LEU A 493 1.77 0.85 -3.53
C LEU A 493 0.58 1.23 -4.43
N SER A 494 0.86 1.92 -5.52
CA SER A 494 -0.11 2.10 -6.60
C SER A 494 -0.40 0.77 -7.31
N GLY A 495 -1.51 0.70 -8.06
CA GLY A 495 -1.86 -0.49 -8.85
C GLY A 495 -0.73 -0.89 -9.81
N GLY A 496 -0.18 0.07 -10.55
CA GLY A 496 0.93 -0.16 -11.48
C GLY A 496 2.23 -0.57 -10.78
N GLU A 497 2.60 0.04 -9.64
CA GLU A 497 3.77 -0.39 -8.86
C GLU A 497 3.63 -1.86 -8.40
N SER A 498 2.46 -2.23 -7.87
CA SER A 498 2.17 -3.60 -7.44
C SER A 498 2.25 -4.61 -8.57
N GLN A 499 1.73 -4.25 -9.73
CA GLN A 499 1.76 -5.10 -10.93
C GLN A 499 3.19 -5.32 -11.41
N ARG A 500 4.00 -4.25 -11.48
CA ARG A 500 5.42 -4.35 -11.89
C ARG A 500 6.27 -5.14 -10.89
N ILE A 501 5.99 -5.05 -9.59
CA ILE A 501 6.63 -5.92 -8.60
C ILE A 501 6.34 -7.40 -8.87
N ARG A 502 5.09 -7.73 -9.19
CA ARG A 502 4.71 -9.11 -9.56
C ARG A 502 5.40 -9.54 -10.84
N LEU A 503 5.44 -8.67 -11.86
CA LEU A 503 6.14 -8.95 -13.11
C LEU A 503 7.63 -9.22 -12.86
N ALA A 504 8.31 -8.38 -12.10
CA ALA A 504 9.72 -8.56 -11.74
C ALA A 504 9.97 -9.87 -10.98
N SER A 505 9.07 -10.22 -10.06
CA SER A 505 9.15 -11.48 -9.31
C SER A 505 8.97 -12.71 -10.21
N GLN A 506 8.06 -12.65 -11.19
CA GLN A 506 7.84 -13.74 -12.14
C GLN A 506 8.99 -13.92 -13.13
N ILE A 507 9.56 -12.82 -13.64
CA ILE A 507 10.75 -12.86 -14.50
C ILE A 507 11.93 -13.49 -13.74
N GLY A 508 12.08 -13.16 -12.46
CA GLY A 508 13.10 -13.74 -11.59
C GLY A 508 12.96 -15.25 -11.36
N SER A 509 11.79 -15.84 -11.67
CA SER A 509 11.60 -17.29 -11.56
C SER A 509 12.26 -18.10 -12.69
N GLY A 510 12.64 -17.43 -13.81
CA GLY A 510 13.32 -18.07 -14.96
C GLY A 510 12.47 -19.11 -15.69
N LEU A 511 11.13 -19.03 -15.58
CA LEU A 511 10.22 -19.96 -16.24
C LEU A 511 10.24 -19.76 -17.75
N THR A 512 10.22 -20.87 -18.48
CA THR A 512 10.18 -20.92 -19.95
C THR A 512 8.98 -21.73 -20.43
N GLY A 513 8.48 -21.42 -21.64
CA GLY A 513 7.33 -22.11 -22.23
C GLY A 513 5.99 -21.78 -21.54
N VAL A 514 5.91 -20.65 -20.84
CA VAL A 514 4.73 -20.19 -20.09
C VAL A 514 3.97 -19.15 -20.92
N LEU A 515 2.65 -19.06 -20.71
CA LEU A 515 1.80 -18.00 -21.22
C LEU A 515 1.65 -16.93 -20.13
N TYR A 516 2.23 -15.75 -20.33
CA TYR A 516 2.01 -14.58 -19.47
C TYR A 516 0.85 -13.75 -20.01
N VAL A 517 -0.12 -13.44 -19.16
CA VAL A 517 -1.26 -12.57 -19.50
C VAL A 517 -1.20 -11.34 -18.60
N LEU A 518 -0.99 -10.16 -19.21
CA LEU A 518 -0.80 -8.91 -18.50
C LEU A 518 -1.94 -7.92 -18.81
N ASP A 519 -2.39 -7.20 -17.78
CA ASP A 519 -3.43 -6.18 -17.87
C ASP A 519 -2.83 -4.78 -17.74
N GLU A 520 -2.71 -4.06 -18.85
CA GLU A 520 -2.22 -2.68 -18.93
C GLU A 520 -0.93 -2.41 -18.11
N PRO A 521 0.17 -3.12 -18.37
CA PRO A 521 1.39 -3.01 -17.55
C PRO A 521 2.08 -1.64 -17.66
N SER A 522 1.80 -0.83 -18.70
CA SER A 522 2.31 0.53 -18.89
C SER A 522 1.68 1.58 -17.98
N ILE A 523 0.66 1.20 -17.19
CA ILE A 523 -0.15 2.12 -16.41
C ILE A 523 0.68 2.94 -15.41
N GLY A 524 0.46 4.27 -15.36
CA GLY A 524 1.16 5.17 -14.45
C GLY A 524 2.65 5.30 -14.73
N LEU A 525 3.12 4.89 -15.92
CA LEU A 525 4.50 5.06 -16.36
C LEU A 525 4.69 6.33 -17.17
N HIS A 526 5.79 7.02 -16.90
CA HIS A 526 6.35 7.99 -17.85
C HIS A 526 6.92 7.26 -19.06
N GLN A 527 6.91 7.88 -20.27
CA GLN A 527 7.40 7.26 -21.50
C GLN A 527 8.81 6.66 -21.37
N ARG A 528 9.71 7.35 -20.69
CA ARG A 528 11.06 6.84 -20.39
C ARG A 528 11.07 5.50 -19.67
N ASP A 529 10.13 5.32 -18.73
CA ASP A 529 10.06 4.09 -17.93
C ASP A 529 9.30 2.99 -18.70
N ASN A 530 8.39 3.38 -19.63
CA ASN A 530 7.70 2.48 -20.54
C ASN A 530 8.66 1.78 -21.51
N ASP A 531 9.65 2.48 -22.06
CA ASP A 531 10.69 1.88 -22.91
C ASP A 531 11.43 0.72 -22.21
N ARG A 532 11.71 0.87 -20.92
CA ARG A 532 12.34 -0.18 -20.09
C ARG A 532 11.41 -1.37 -19.88
N LEU A 533 10.13 -1.10 -19.65
CA LEU A 533 9.11 -2.15 -19.50
C LEU A 533 8.99 -2.96 -20.78
N LEU A 534 8.88 -2.32 -21.94
CA LEU A 534 8.80 -2.97 -23.25
C LEU A 534 10.03 -3.84 -23.54
N THR A 535 11.22 -3.33 -23.22
CA THR A 535 12.46 -4.12 -23.31
C THR A 535 12.37 -5.37 -22.42
N THR A 536 11.82 -5.24 -21.22
CA THR A 536 11.65 -6.35 -20.28
C THR A 536 10.67 -7.39 -20.81
N LEU A 537 9.54 -6.98 -21.40
CA LEU A 537 8.54 -7.89 -22.00
C LEU A 537 9.12 -8.63 -23.21
N LYS A 538 9.91 -7.95 -24.05
CA LYS A 538 10.62 -8.60 -25.16
C LYS A 538 11.64 -9.64 -24.68
N ASN A 539 12.40 -9.34 -23.62
CA ASN A 539 13.32 -10.28 -23.03
C ASN A 539 12.58 -11.51 -22.48
N LEU A 540 11.40 -11.33 -21.89
CA LEU A 540 10.55 -12.44 -21.40
C LEU A 540 10.08 -13.32 -22.56
N ARG A 541 9.66 -12.72 -23.70
CA ARG A 541 9.33 -13.45 -24.93
C ARG A 541 10.55 -14.21 -25.48
N ASP A 542 11.70 -13.56 -25.56
CA ASP A 542 12.93 -14.12 -26.13
C ASP A 542 13.48 -15.32 -25.33
N GLN A 543 13.03 -15.48 -24.08
CA GLN A 543 13.26 -16.68 -23.26
C GLN A 543 12.37 -17.87 -23.65
N GLY A 544 11.55 -17.76 -24.71
CA GLY A 544 10.65 -18.82 -25.18
C GLY A 544 9.28 -18.82 -24.46
N ASN A 545 8.79 -17.65 -24.06
CA ASN A 545 7.47 -17.48 -23.48
C ASN A 545 6.51 -16.78 -24.45
N SER A 546 5.23 -17.10 -24.34
CA SER A 546 4.17 -16.34 -25.00
C SER A 546 3.72 -15.19 -24.08
N VAL A 547 3.71 -13.97 -24.58
CA VAL A 547 3.37 -12.79 -23.78
C VAL A 547 2.13 -12.12 -24.38
N LEU A 548 0.99 -12.23 -23.71
CA LEU A 548 -0.28 -11.65 -24.12
C LEU A 548 -0.59 -10.43 -23.26
N VAL A 549 -0.70 -9.26 -23.86
CA VAL A 549 -0.86 -8.00 -23.15
C VAL A 549 -2.15 -7.31 -23.59
N VAL A 550 -3.00 -6.96 -22.63
CA VAL A 550 -4.11 -6.00 -22.89
C VAL A 550 -3.52 -4.61 -22.75
N GLU A 551 -3.50 -3.81 -23.82
CA GLU A 551 -2.85 -2.49 -23.81
C GLU A 551 -3.53 -1.45 -24.69
N HIS A 552 -3.31 -0.18 -24.31
CA HIS A 552 -3.78 1.01 -25.01
C HIS A 552 -2.64 1.97 -25.35
N ASP A 553 -1.43 1.71 -24.85
CA ASP A 553 -0.25 2.54 -25.09
C ASP A 553 0.24 2.40 -26.55
N GLU A 554 0.51 3.54 -27.18
CA GLU A 554 0.93 3.58 -28.59
C GLU A 554 2.25 2.82 -28.82
N ASP A 555 3.24 3.02 -27.94
CA ASP A 555 4.56 2.40 -28.09
C ASP A 555 4.45 0.88 -27.89
N ALA A 556 3.65 0.43 -26.92
CA ALA A 556 3.41 -0.99 -26.69
C ALA A 556 2.75 -1.68 -27.90
N ILE A 557 1.78 -1.02 -28.56
CA ILE A 557 1.11 -1.54 -29.76
C ILE A 557 2.09 -1.57 -30.94
N ARG A 558 2.91 -0.54 -31.14
CA ARG A 558 3.89 -0.46 -32.23
C ARG A 558 5.03 -1.48 -32.12
N GLU A 559 5.42 -1.80 -30.89
CA GLU A 559 6.51 -2.72 -30.59
C GLU A 559 6.08 -4.19 -30.47
N ALA A 560 4.77 -4.47 -30.60
CA ALA A 560 4.24 -5.83 -30.56
C ALA A 560 4.60 -6.61 -31.83
N ASP A 561 4.76 -7.93 -31.71
CA ASP A 561 4.92 -8.82 -32.86
C ASP A 561 3.57 -9.04 -33.57
N TYR A 562 2.46 -9.06 -32.82
CA TYR A 562 1.11 -9.26 -33.32
C TYR A 562 0.08 -8.50 -32.49
N VAL A 563 -0.95 -8.00 -33.13
CA VAL A 563 -2.01 -7.18 -32.47
C VAL A 563 -3.38 -7.72 -32.85
N PHE A 564 -4.30 -7.74 -31.87
CA PHE A 564 -5.73 -7.94 -32.06
C PHE A 564 -6.48 -6.67 -31.64
N ASP A 565 -7.26 -6.10 -32.55
CA ASP A 565 -8.14 -4.96 -32.26
C ASP A 565 -9.58 -5.45 -32.03
N ILE A 566 -10.09 -5.30 -30.81
CA ILE A 566 -11.40 -5.78 -30.38
C ILE A 566 -12.40 -4.61 -30.35
N GLY A 567 -13.51 -4.78 -31.06
CA GLY A 567 -14.50 -3.72 -31.19
C GLY A 567 -15.79 -4.23 -31.85
N PRO A 568 -16.42 -3.39 -32.69
CA PRO A 568 -16.11 -1.99 -33.03
C PRO A 568 -16.51 -0.97 -31.96
N GLY A 569 -17.37 -1.35 -31.00
CA GLY A 569 -17.87 -0.51 -29.92
C GLY A 569 -17.60 -1.08 -28.53
N ALA A 570 -18.25 -0.53 -27.52
CA ALA A 570 -18.23 -0.99 -26.14
C ALA A 570 -19.50 -1.80 -25.78
N GLY A 571 -19.42 -2.65 -24.76
CA GLY A 571 -20.55 -3.44 -24.26
C GLY A 571 -21.19 -4.30 -25.35
N VAL A 572 -22.50 -4.14 -25.54
CA VAL A 572 -23.27 -4.92 -26.51
C VAL A 572 -22.86 -4.66 -27.96
N HIS A 573 -22.23 -3.52 -28.24
CA HIS A 573 -21.73 -3.14 -29.55
C HIS A 573 -20.30 -3.63 -29.83
N GLY A 574 -19.64 -4.23 -28.84
CA GLY A 574 -18.31 -4.80 -28.91
C GLY A 574 -18.30 -6.31 -29.15
N GLY A 575 -17.21 -6.93 -28.71
CA GLY A 575 -17.05 -8.39 -28.64
C GLY A 575 -16.73 -9.06 -29.97
N ARG A 576 -16.20 -8.32 -30.95
CA ARG A 576 -15.74 -8.86 -32.24
C ARG A 576 -14.28 -8.50 -32.51
N VAL A 577 -13.57 -9.33 -33.24
CA VAL A 577 -12.27 -8.97 -33.79
C VAL A 577 -12.49 -8.06 -34.99
N VAL A 578 -12.06 -6.81 -34.91
CA VAL A 578 -12.19 -5.83 -36.00
C VAL A 578 -11.04 -5.98 -36.98
N SER A 579 -9.82 -6.11 -36.43
CA SER A 579 -8.59 -6.27 -37.20
C SER A 579 -7.58 -7.09 -36.39
N HIS A 580 -6.70 -7.80 -37.10
CA HIS A 580 -5.60 -8.55 -36.48
C HIS A 580 -4.43 -8.66 -37.44
N GLY A 581 -3.21 -8.73 -36.94
CA GLY A 581 -1.99 -8.83 -37.73
C GLY A 581 -0.82 -8.13 -37.08
N THR A 582 0.19 -7.82 -37.85
CA THR A 582 1.30 -6.97 -37.44
C THR A 582 0.83 -5.53 -37.18
N PRO A 583 1.54 -4.72 -36.40
CA PRO A 583 1.21 -3.29 -36.24
C PRO A 583 1.03 -2.53 -37.56
N ALA A 584 1.82 -2.84 -38.56
CA ALA A 584 1.71 -2.24 -39.88
C ALA A 584 0.39 -2.60 -40.60
N GLU A 585 -0.07 -3.85 -40.48
CA GLU A 585 -1.36 -4.29 -41.03
C GLU A 585 -2.53 -3.62 -40.31
N ILE A 586 -2.46 -3.46 -38.99
CA ILE A 586 -3.47 -2.72 -38.24
C ILE A 586 -3.53 -1.25 -38.67
N MET A 587 -2.40 -0.59 -38.86
CA MET A 587 -2.33 0.81 -39.32
C MET A 587 -2.89 0.97 -40.75
N ALA A 588 -2.82 -0.06 -41.59
CA ALA A 588 -3.35 -0.05 -42.93
C ALA A 588 -4.84 -0.33 -43.01
N ASP A 589 -5.44 -0.90 -41.94
CA ASP A 589 -6.86 -1.25 -41.92
C ASP A 589 -7.73 -0.03 -41.57
N ALA A 590 -8.49 0.46 -42.55
CA ALA A 590 -9.40 1.57 -42.38
C ALA A 590 -10.59 1.26 -41.42
N GLY A 591 -10.89 -0.02 -41.15
CA GLY A 591 -11.92 -0.43 -40.22
C GLY A 591 -11.50 -0.34 -38.73
N SER A 592 -10.16 -0.34 -38.48
CA SER A 592 -9.59 -0.25 -37.15
C SER A 592 -9.50 1.19 -36.65
N VAL A 593 -10.23 1.52 -35.58
CA VAL A 593 -10.11 2.84 -34.95
C VAL A 593 -8.71 3.01 -34.33
N THR A 594 -8.15 1.97 -33.73
CA THR A 594 -6.77 1.92 -33.23
C THR A 594 -5.80 2.22 -34.36
N GLY A 595 -5.93 1.53 -35.50
CA GLY A 595 -5.06 1.75 -36.69
C GLY A 595 -5.15 3.18 -37.24
N GLN A 596 -6.32 3.80 -37.21
CA GLN A 596 -6.51 5.19 -37.63
C GLN A 596 -5.75 6.19 -36.72
N TYR A 597 -5.68 5.92 -35.39
CA TYR A 597 -4.88 6.74 -34.47
C TYR A 597 -3.38 6.50 -34.66
N LEU A 598 -2.93 5.26 -34.79
CA LEU A 598 -1.53 4.91 -35.01
C LEU A 598 -0.98 5.42 -36.34
N SER A 599 -1.79 5.45 -37.38
CA SER A 599 -1.41 5.99 -38.69
C SER A 599 -1.53 7.52 -38.81
N GLY A 600 -2.06 8.18 -37.75
CA GLY A 600 -2.24 9.64 -37.77
C GLY A 600 -3.45 10.14 -38.58
N VAL A 601 -4.29 9.25 -39.12
CA VAL A 601 -5.57 9.62 -39.77
C VAL A 601 -6.53 10.27 -38.78
N ARG A 602 -6.56 9.75 -37.55
CA ARG A 602 -7.19 10.40 -36.40
C ARG A 602 -6.14 10.87 -35.41
N SER A 603 -6.41 12.00 -34.76
CA SER A 603 -5.56 12.52 -33.70
C SER A 603 -6.40 13.29 -32.68
N ILE A 604 -5.88 13.43 -31.46
CA ILE A 604 -6.43 14.33 -30.46
C ILE A 604 -5.95 15.73 -30.79
N PRO A 605 -6.85 16.70 -31.11
CA PRO A 605 -6.45 18.02 -31.57
C PRO A 605 -5.86 18.86 -30.45
N ILE A 606 -4.84 19.65 -30.78
CA ILE A 606 -4.31 20.70 -29.92
C ILE A 606 -5.17 21.95 -30.14
N ARG A 607 -5.53 22.66 -29.06
CA ARG A 607 -6.22 23.96 -29.20
C ARG A 607 -5.36 24.96 -29.95
N ALA A 608 -6.00 25.71 -30.86
CA ALA A 608 -5.31 26.74 -31.63
C ALA A 608 -4.70 27.83 -30.73
N GLU A 609 -5.39 28.18 -29.65
CA GLU A 609 -4.91 29.12 -28.64
C GLU A 609 -5.00 28.51 -27.24
N ARG A 610 -3.91 28.64 -26.46
CA ARG A 610 -3.87 28.26 -25.06
C ARG A 610 -4.63 29.31 -24.23
N ARG A 611 -5.38 28.86 -23.20
CA ARG A 611 -6.03 29.78 -22.26
C ARG A 611 -4.98 30.54 -21.45
N LYS A 612 -5.25 31.84 -21.21
CA LYS A 612 -4.38 32.70 -20.38
C LYS A 612 -4.77 32.68 -18.89
N GLY A 613 -5.83 31.92 -18.54
CA GLY A 613 -6.40 31.91 -17.22
C GLY A 613 -7.07 33.23 -16.82
N ASN A 614 -7.38 33.35 -15.54
CA ASN A 614 -8.04 34.56 -14.99
C ASN A 614 -7.09 35.51 -14.26
N GLY A 615 -5.77 35.32 -14.41
CA GLY A 615 -4.72 36.09 -13.75
C GLY A 615 -4.51 35.80 -12.27
N LYS A 616 -5.29 34.88 -11.70
CA LYS A 616 -5.18 34.44 -10.29
C LYS A 616 -4.43 33.13 -10.22
N LYS A 617 -3.85 32.83 -9.06
CA LYS A 617 -3.09 31.61 -8.85
C LYS A 617 -3.22 31.12 -7.40
N VAL A 618 -2.99 29.83 -7.21
CA VAL A 618 -2.71 29.22 -5.91
C VAL A 618 -1.23 28.92 -5.86
N THR A 619 -0.54 29.39 -4.83
CA THR A 619 0.91 29.20 -4.66
C THR A 619 1.16 28.28 -3.49
N VAL A 620 1.80 27.14 -3.75
CA VAL A 620 2.37 26.25 -2.74
C VAL A 620 3.78 26.74 -2.42
N VAL A 621 4.11 26.97 -1.15
CA VAL A 621 5.40 27.49 -0.71
C VAL A 621 6.14 26.43 0.12
N LYS A 622 7.34 26.06 -0.30
CA LYS A 622 8.27 25.14 0.37
C LYS A 622 7.60 23.83 0.81
N ALA A 623 6.98 23.13 -0.12
CA ALA A 623 6.48 21.78 0.12
C ALA A 623 7.66 20.82 0.32
N SER A 624 7.65 20.10 1.45
CA SER A 624 8.75 19.22 1.87
C SER A 624 8.29 17.81 2.29
N GLY A 625 7.08 17.41 1.86
CA GLY A 625 6.55 16.07 2.10
C GLY A 625 7.27 15.01 1.29
N ASN A 626 7.50 13.82 1.88
CA ASN A 626 8.18 12.68 1.26
C ASN A 626 9.51 13.11 0.60
N ASN A 627 9.63 12.96 -0.73
CA ASN A 627 10.84 13.32 -1.48
C ASN A 627 10.88 14.78 -1.97
N LEU A 628 9.87 15.61 -1.70
CA LEU A 628 9.88 17.00 -2.13
C LEU A 628 10.94 17.83 -1.39
N ARG A 629 11.68 18.66 -2.16
CA ARG A 629 12.79 19.47 -1.68
C ARG A 629 12.42 20.95 -1.67
N ASP A 630 11.65 21.38 -0.65
CA ASP A 630 11.21 22.79 -0.47
C ASP A 630 10.60 23.40 -1.73
N VAL A 631 9.73 22.64 -2.39
CA VAL A 631 9.13 23.01 -3.68
C VAL A 631 8.22 24.21 -3.52
N THR A 632 8.51 25.29 -4.26
CA THR A 632 7.62 26.44 -4.39
C THR A 632 7.13 26.52 -5.84
N VAL A 633 5.80 26.49 -6.04
CA VAL A 633 5.19 26.44 -7.37
C VAL A 633 3.82 27.10 -7.41
N ASP A 634 3.51 27.73 -8.56
CA ASP A 634 2.24 28.38 -8.83
C ASP A 634 1.31 27.48 -9.66
N PHE A 635 0.07 27.37 -9.24
CA PHE A 635 -1.03 26.77 -10.00
C PHE A 635 -1.93 27.88 -10.54
N PRO A 636 -1.87 28.22 -11.82
CA PRO A 636 -2.71 29.25 -12.40
C PRO A 636 -4.19 28.82 -12.43
N LEU A 637 -5.10 29.73 -12.12
CA LEU A 637 -6.53 29.45 -12.04
C LEU A 637 -7.26 29.74 -13.36
N GLY A 638 -8.35 28.97 -13.61
CA GLY A 638 -9.11 29.06 -14.85
C GLY A 638 -8.37 28.42 -16.03
N MET A 639 -7.52 27.45 -15.78
CA MET A 639 -6.70 26.75 -16.77
C MET A 639 -6.78 25.25 -16.60
N PHE A 640 -6.42 24.52 -17.65
CA PHE A 640 -6.15 23.09 -17.62
C PHE A 640 -4.65 22.88 -17.34
N VAL A 641 -4.34 22.47 -16.12
CA VAL A 641 -2.97 22.32 -15.61
C VAL A 641 -2.60 20.84 -15.55
N CYS A 642 -1.50 20.44 -16.20
CA CYS A 642 -0.94 19.11 -16.08
C CYS A 642 0.29 19.11 -15.15
N VAL A 643 0.30 18.21 -14.17
CA VAL A 643 1.46 17.90 -13.35
C VAL A 643 2.10 16.62 -13.93
N THR A 644 3.28 16.76 -14.50
CA THR A 644 3.99 15.71 -15.23
C THR A 644 5.31 15.34 -14.54
N GLY A 645 6.02 14.38 -15.10
CA GLY A 645 7.35 13.95 -14.66
C GLY A 645 7.45 12.45 -14.43
N VAL A 646 8.65 11.99 -14.18
CA VAL A 646 8.96 10.56 -14.02
C VAL A 646 8.22 9.91 -12.86
N SER A 647 8.09 8.59 -12.91
CA SER A 647 7.47 7.82 -11.81
C SER A 647 8.26 8.01 -10.51
N GLY A 648 7.56 8.22 -9.37
CA GLY A 648 8.20 8.51 -8.09
C GLY A 648 8.80 9.92 -7.95
N GLY A 649 8.62 10.83 -8.92
CA GLY A 649 9.18 12.19 -8.91
C GLY A 649 8.60 13.11 -7.82
N GLY A 650 7.45 12.79 -7.22
CA GLY A 650 6.80 13.60 -6.17
C GLY A 650 5.49 14.27 -6.60
N LYS A 651 4.95 13.97 -7.80
CA LYS A 651 3.70 14.54 -8.35
C LYS A 651 2.51 14.44 -7.39
N SER A 652 2.19 13.23 -6.94
CA SER A 652 1.05 12.99 -6.03
C SER A 652 1.29 13.61 -4.66
N THR A 653 2.54 13.66 -4.19
CA THR A 653 2.90 14.33 -2.93
C THR A 653 2.61 15.83 -3.01
N LEU A 654 3.00 16.49 -4.10
CA LEU A 654 2.73 17.92 -4.30
C LEU A 654 1.22 18.19 -4.48
N THR A 655 0.57 17.44 -5.37
CA THR A 655 -0.79 17.75 -5.84
C THR A 655 -1.85 17.22 -4.87
N ILE A 656 -1.73 15.97 -4.41
CA ILE A 656 -2.74 15.33 -3.56
C ILE A 656 -2.42 15.57 -2.08
N GLU A 657 -1.23 15.12 -1.62
CA GLU A 657 -0.92 15.17 -0.20
C GLU A 657 -0.74 16.61 0.31
N THR A 658 -0.19 17.52 -0.49
CA THR A 658 0.04 18.91 -0.08
C THR A 658 -1.11 19.82 -0.50
N LEU A 659 -1.35 20.01 -1.82
CA LEU A 659 -2.32 20.98 -2.32
C LEU A 659 -3.76 20.58 -2.01
N PHE A 660 -4.19 19.35 -2.41
CA PHE A 660 -5.57 18.92 -2.24
C PHE A 660 -5.96 18.83 -0.77
N LYS A 661 -5.18 18.13 0.07
CA LYS A 661 -5.51 17.95 1.49
C LYS A 661 -5.58 19.28 2.24
N THR A 662 -4.67 20.23 1.94
CA THR A 662 -4.74 21.57 2.53
C THR A 662 -5.99 22.34 2.05
N ALA A 663 -6.30 22.27 0.75
CA ALA A 663 -7.49 22.92 0.20
C ALA A 663 -8.77 22.28 0.76
N ALA A 664 -8.84 20.96 0.86
CA ALA A 664 -9.99 20.26 1.41
C ALA A 664 -10.24 20.61 2.88
N THR A 665 -9.18 20.74 3.67
CA THR A 665 -9.28 21.17 5.08
C THR A 665 -9.78 22.61 5.18
N ARG A 666 -9.27 23.53 4.36
CA ARG A 666 -9.63 24.96 4.43
C ARG A 666 -10.97 25.29 3.78
N LEU A 667 -11.28 24.70 2.62
CA LEU A 667 -12.47 25.03 1.83
C LEU A 667 -13.66 24.13 2.13
N ASN A 668 -13.42 22.82 2.32
CA ASN A 668 -14.49 21.83 2.50
C ASN A 668 -14.67 21.41 3.96
N GLY A 669 -13.82 21.86 4.90
CA GLY A 669 -13.84 21.44 6.30
C GLY A 669 -13.48 19.95 6.50
N ALA A 670 -12.70 19.38 5.58
CA ALA A 670 -12.24 18.01 5.68
C ALA A 670 -11.23 17.83 6.83
N ARG A 671 -11.19 16.60 7.37
CA ARG A 671 -10.32 16.27 8.52
C ARG A 671 -9.14 15.42 8.04
N GLU A 672 -8.42 15.93 7.05
CA GLU A 672 -7.23 15.25 6.53
C GLU A 672 -5.96 15.98 6.97
N THR A 673 -4.89 15.23 7.20
CA THR A 673 -3.58 15.81 7.52
C THR A 673 -2.81 16.03 6.23
N PRO A 674 -2.53 17.29 5.83
CA PRO A 674 -1.73 17.56 4.64
C PRO A 674 -0.25 17.25 4.89
N ALA A 675 0.48 17.00 3.81
CA ALA A 675 1.93 16.94 3.84
C ALA A 675 2.53 18.31 4.21
N PRO A 676 3.72 18.35 4.85
CA PRO A 676 4.32 19.58 5.33
C PRO A 676 4.66 20.55 4.20
N CYS A 677 4.32 21.82 4.39
CA CYS A 677 4.71 22.97 3.59
C CYS A 677 4.73 24.22 4.47
N GLU A 678 5.43 25.26 4.05
CA GLU A 678 5.44 26.53 4.81
C GLU A 678 4.07 27.17 4.81
N THR A 679 3.46 27.37 3.65
CA THR A 679 2.10 27.90 3.48
C THR A 679 1.55 27.63 2.08
N ILE A 680 0.22 27.75 1.94
CA ILE A 680 -0.43 27.81 0.62
C ILE A 680 -1.28 29.07 0.58
N ARG A 681 -1.12 29.88 -0.47
CA ARG A 681 -1.79 31.17 -0.69
C ARG A 681 -2.74 31.07 -1.89
N GLY A 682 -3.78 31.91 -1.94
CA GLY A 682 -4.69 32.02 -3.09
C GLY A 682 -6.00 31.22 -2.96
N PHE A 683 -6.28 30.60 -1.84
CA PHE A 683 -7.55 29.87 -1.61
C PHE A 683 -8.77 30.79 -1.57
N GLU A 684 -8.60 32.08 -1.32
CA GLU A 684 -9.67 33.07 -1.37
C GLU A 684 -10.31 33.21 -2.76
N HIS A 685 -9.65 32.70 -3.78
CA HIS A 685 -10.16 32.71 -5.16
C HIS A 685 -11.00 31.47 -5.49
N LEU A 686 -11.04 30.46 -4.61
CA LEU A 686 -11.73 29.20 -4.77
C LEU A 686 -12.89 29.09 -3.79
N ASP A 687 -13.95 28.37 -4.16
CA ASP A 687 -15.08 28.06 -3.29
C ASP A 687 -15.05 26.63 -2.75
N LYS A 688 -14.50 25.70 -3.49
CA LYS A 688 -14.35 24.27 -3.09
C LYS A 688 -13.26 23.58 -3.88
N VAL A 689 -12.80 22.45 -3.37
CA VAL A 689 -11.90 21.51 -4.07
C VAL A 689 -12.58 20.15 -4.17
N ILE A 690 -12.39 19.48 -5.30
CA ILE A 690 -12.95 18.15 -5.58
C ILE A 690 -11.83 17.25 -6.08
N ASP A 691 -11.61 16.14 -5.37
CA ASP A 691 -10.72 15.05 -5.78
C ASP A 691 -11.53 13.98 -6.54
N ILE A 692 -11.05 13.63 -7.72
CA ILE A 692 -11.62 12.60 -8.57
C ILE A 692 -10.55 11.50 -8.74
N ASP A 693 -10.49 10.63 -7.74
CA ASP A 693 -9.55 9.52 -7.66
C ASP A 693 -10.12 8.21 -8.26
N GLN A 694 -9.26 7.21 -8.40
CA GLN A 694 -9.59 5.88 -8.93
C GLN A 694 -10.19 4.93 -7.89
N ARG A 695 -10.38 5.35 -6.63
CA ARG A 695 -10.98 4.51 -5.59
C ARG A 695 -12.43 4.16 -5.93
N ALA A 696 -12.86 2.96 -5.58
CA ALA A 696 -14.22 2.50 -5.82
C ALA A 696 -15.27 3.49 -5.28
N ILE A 697 -16.39 3.65 -5.99
CA ILE A 697 -17.52 4.52 -5.59
C ILE A 697 -18.29 4.01 -4.37
N GLY A 698 -17.95 2.84 -3.86
CA GLY A 698 -18.49 2.24 -2.64
C GLY A 698 -17.85 0.89 -2.35
N ARG A 699 -17.95 0.46 -1.09
CA ARG A 699 -17.31 -0.77 -0.59
C ARG A 699 -18.24 -1.98 -0.57
N THR A 700 -19.52 -1.80 -0.87
CA THR A 700 -20.54 -2.85 -0.80
C THR A 700 -21.20 -3.10 -2.15
N PRO A 701 -21.75 -4.31 -2.40
CA PRO A 701 -22.51 -4.62 -3.62
C PRO A 701 -23.74 -3.73 -3.84
N ARG A 702 -24.20 -3.01 -2.81
CA ARG A 702 -25.32 -2.05 -2.89
C ARG A 702 -24.96 -0.74 -3.57
N SER A 703 -23.69 -0.36 -3.51
CA SER A 703 -23.19 0.84 -4.19
C SER A 703 -23.14 0.57 -5.69
N ASN A 704 -23.67 1.49 -6.49
CA ASN A 704 -23.70 1.40 -7.95
C ASN A 704 -23.73 2.81 -8.58
N PRO A 705 -23.57 2.94 -9.91
CA PRO A 705 -23.59 4.24 -10.59
C PRO A 705 -24.85 5.06 -10.31
N ALA A 706 -26.04 4.44 -10.29
CA ALA A 706 -27.30 5.14 -10.02
C ALA A 706 -27.36 5.75 -8.61
N THR A 707 -26.90 5.01 -7.61
CA THR A 707 -26.88 5.51 -6.22
C THR A 707 -25.85 6.61 -6.03
N TYR A 708 -24.69 6.46 -6.65
CA TYR A 708 -23.59 7.43 -6.49
C TYR A 708 -23.87 8.76 -7.20
N THR A 709 -24.39 8.74 -8.41
CA THR A 709 -24.78 9.96 -9.18
C THR A 709 -26.05 10.63 -8.66
N GLY A 710 -26.79 9.91 -7.81
CA GLY A 710 -28.09 10.35 -7.30
C GLY A 710 -29.24 10.12 -8.28
N ALA A 711 -29.05 9.35 -9.35
CA ALA A 711 -30.10 8.98 -10.30
C ALA A 711 -31.14 8.02 -9.70
N PHE A 712 -30.74 7.25 -8.69
CA PHE A 712 -31.63 6.24 -8.09
C PHE A 712 -32.81 6.85 -7.32
N THR A 713 -32.66 8.04 -6.74
CA THR A 713 -33.75 8.73 -6.05
C THR A 713 -34.90 9.08 -6.99
N PRO A 714 -34.71 9.83 -8.09
CA PRO A 714 -35.80 10.11 -9.05
C PRO A 714 -36.32 8.84 -9.73
N ILE A 715 -35.54 7.79 -9.92
CA ILE A 715 -36.03 6.48 -10.42
C ILE A 715 -37.06 5.89 -9.43
N ARG A 716 -36.75 5.85 -8.13
CA ARG A 716 -37.68 5.35 -7.11
C ARG A 716 -38.95 6.20 -7.00
N ASP A 717 -38.82 7.51 -7.05
CA ASP A 717 -39.94 8.45 -7.01
C ASP A 717 -40.83 8.26 -8.23
N TRP A 718 -40.27 8.00 -9.42
CA TRP A 718 -40.99 7.71 -10.63
C TRP A 718 -41.83 6.42 -10.50
N PHE A 719 -41.22 5.32 -10.03
CA PHE A 719 -41.93 4.06 -9.80
C PHE A 719 -43.01 4.17 -8.73
N ALA A 720 -42.76 4.93 -7.64
CA ALA A 720 -43.78 5.19 -6.62
C ALA A 720 -44.93 6.05 -7.15
N GLY A 721 -44.69 6.88 -8.14
CA GLY A 721 -45.70 7.74 -8.80
C GLY A 721 -46.62 6.99 -9.78
N LEU A 722 -46.28 5.76 -10.18
CA LEU A 722 -47.10 4.99 -11.13
C LEU A 722 -48.50 4.65 -10.59
N PRO A 723 -49.54 4.54 -11.44
CA PRO A 723 -50.90 4.25 -10.99
C PRO A 723 -50.99 2.98 -10.14
N GLU A 724 -50.30 1.91 -10.54
CA GLU A 724 -50.29 0.64 -9.81
C GLU A 724 -49.65 0.78 -8.40
N SER A 725 -48.58 1.52 -8.29
CA SER A 725 -47.96 1.81 -6.98
C SER A 725 -48.86 2.59 -6.03
N LYS A 726 -49.60 3.58 -6.58
CA LYS A 726 -50.57 4.38 -5.84
C LYS A 726 -51.72 3.53 -5.31
N VAL A 727 -52.27 2.63 -6.16
CA VAL A 727 -53.33 1.70 -5.77
C VAL A 727 -52.89 0.76 -4.64
N ARG A 728 -51.64 0.31 -4.67
CA ARG A 728 -51.06 -0.57 -3.64
C ARG A 728 -50.50 0.18 -2.42
N GLY A 729 -50.57 1.54 -2.42
CA GLY A 729 -50.03 2.36 -1.33
C GLY A 729 -48.49 2.34 -1.22
N TYR A 730 -47.79 2.02 -2.31
CA TYR A 730 -46.34 1.91 -2.32
C TYR A 730 -45.67 3.30 -2.32
N GLN A 731 -44.81 3.52 -1.34
CA GLN A 731 -43.99 4.71 -1.18
C GLN A 731 -42.60 4.52 -1.81
N PRO A 732 -41.81 5.57 -2.06
CA PRO A 732 -40.46 5.46 -2.61
C PRO A 732 -39.53 4.50 -1.86
N GLY A 733 -39.74 4.31 -0.55
CA GLY A 733 -39.05 3.33 0.26
C GLY A 733 -39.21 1.88 -0.17
N ARG A 734 -40.37 1.54 -0.79
CA ARG A 734 -40.67 0.20 -1.34
C ARG A 734 -39.69 -0.17 -2.45
N PHE A 735 -39.29 0.79 -3.24
CA PHE A 735 -38.38 0.64 -4.38
C PHE A 735 -36.90 0.82 -3.98
N SER A 736 -36.59 0.83 -2.68
CA SER A 736 -35.20 0.87 -2.18
C SER A 736 -34.74 -0.53 -1.78
N PHE A 737 -33.65 -1.00 -2.37
CA PHE A 737 -33.02 -2.26 -1.94
C PHE A 737 -32.25 -2.13 -0.61
N ASN A 738 -32.13 -0.93 -0.04
CA ASN A 738 -31.50 -0.70 1.27
C ASN A 738 -32.48 -0.77 2.45
N VAL A 739 -33.79 -0.71 2.19
CA VAL A 739 -34.83 -0.60 3.21
C VAL A 739 -35.71 -1.86 3.18
N LYS A 740 -36.10 -2.35 4.36
CA LYS A 740 -37.05 -3.49 4.47
C LYS A 740 -38.40 -3.14 3.82
N GLY A 741 -39.07 -4.15 3.30
CA GLY A 741 -40.41 -4.07 2.75
C GLY A 741 -40.49 -4.36 1.24
N GLY A 742 -39.55 -3.85 0.43
CA GLY A 742 -39.52 -4.12 -1.01
C GLY A 742 -38.35 -4.94 -1.49
N ARG A 743 -37.30 -5.04 -0.70
CA ARG A 743 -36.09 -5.78 -1.04
C ARG A 743 -36.26 -7.29 -0.83
N CYS A 744 -35.45 -8.07 -1.50
CA CYS A 744 -35.26 -9.48 -1.19
C CYS A 744 -34.61 -9.63 0.19
N GLU A 745 -35.26 -10.29 1.14
CA GLU A 745 -34.74 -10.43 2.49
C GLU A 745 -33.66 -11.53 2.59
N ALA A 746 -33.60 -12.50 1.65
CA ALA A 746 -32.57 -13.54 1.64
C ALA A 746 -31.16 -12.95 1.39
N CYS A 747 -31.03 -12.04 0.43
CA CYS A 747 -29.78 -11.31 0.16
C CYS A 747 -29.77 -9.88 0.73
N GLN A 748 -30.81 -9.49 1.46
CA GLN A 748 -31.00 -8.14 2.02
C GLN A 748 -30.84 -6.99 1.00
N GLY A 749 -31.12 -7.25 -0.27
CA GLY A 749 -31.03 -6.30 -1.37
C GLY A 749 -29.67 -6.25 -2.07
N ASP A 750 -28.72 -7.09 -1.72
CA ASP A 750 -27.41 -7.15 -2.37
C ASP A 750 -27.47 -7.78 -3.77
N GLY A 751 -28.46 -8.68 -4.01
CA GLY A 751 -28.56 -9.47 -5.23
C GLY A 751 -27.62 -10.67 -5.26
N VAL A 752 -26.62 -10.68 -4.38
CA VAL A 752 -25.61 -11.72 -4.19
C VAL A 752 -25.51 -12.10 -2.73
N ILE A 753 -25.03 -13.30 -2.46
CA ILE A 753 -24.70 -13.78 -1.11
C ILE A 753 -23.18 -13.85 -1.00
N LYS A 754 -22.61 -13.18 -0.02
CA LYS A 754 -21.19 -13.23 0.29
C LYS A 754 -20.90 -14.52 1.08
N ILE A 755 -19.97 -15.33 0.58
CA ILE A 755 -19.44 -16.48 1.28
C ILE A 755 -18.03 -16.11 1.74
N GLU A 756 -17.86 -15.96 3.05
CA GLU A 756 -16.56 -15.61 3.64
C GLU A 756 -15.64 -16.83 3.66
N MET A 757 -14.48 -16.68 3.04
CA MET A 757 -13.46 -17.71 2.94
C MET A 757 -12.25 -17.28 3.78
N HIS A 758 -12.08 -17.86 4.98
CA HIS A 758 -11.06 -17.44 5.96
C HIS A 758 -9.62 -17.35 5.44
N PHE A 759 -9.26 -18.10 4.40
CA PHE A 759 -7.90 -18.14 3.83
C PHE A 759 -7.83 -17.80 2.34
N LEU A 760 -8.98 -17.55 1.70
CA LEU A 760 -9.11 -17.23 0.28
C LEU A 760 -9.94 -15.94 0.13
N PRO A 761 -9.90 -15.29 -1.04
CA PRO A 761 -10.79 -14.17 -1.32
C PRO A 761 -12.26 -14.56 -1.16
N ASP A 762 -13.07 -13.66 -0.62
CA ASP A 762 -14.51 -13.88 -0.47
C ASP A 762 -15.18 -14.16 -1.81
N VAL A 763 -16.07 -15.13 -1.85
CA VAL A 763 -16.84 -15.51 -3.05
C VAL A 763 -18.23 -14.91 -2.97
N TYR A 764 -18.69 -14.31 -4.07
CA TYR A 764 -20.01 -13.73 -4.21
C TYR A 764 -20.85 -14.61 -5.16
N VAL A 765 -21.92 -15.22 -4.64
CA VAL A 765 -22.81 -16.09 -5.42
C VAL A 765 -24.13 -15.37 -5.62
N THR A 766 -24.71 -15.47 -6.83
CA THR A 766 -26.04 -14.90 -7.13
C THR A 766 -27.10 -15.46 -6.18
N CYS A 767 -27.93 -14.59 -5.62
CA CYS A 767 -28.98 -15.00 -4.69
C CYS A 767 -30.03 -15.86 -5.42
N GLU A 768 -30.21 -17.09 -4.99
CA GLU A 768 -31.16 -18.04 -5.59
C GLU A 768 -32.63 -17.56 -5.51
N THR A 769 -32.99 -16.88 -4.42
CA THR A 769 -34.39 -16.40 -4.19
C THR A 769 -34.79 -15.30 -5.15
N CYS A 770 -33.95 -14.30 -5.36
CA CYS A 770 -34.28 -13.19 -6.27
C CYS A 770 -33.54 -13.26 -7.62
N LYS A 771 -32.69 -14.26 -7.82
CA LYS A 771 -31.88 -14.44 -9.05
C LYS A 771 -31.15 -13.17 -9.49
N GLY A 772 -30.60 -12.43 -8.49
CA GLY A 772 -29.90 -11.17 -8.74
C GLY A 772 -30.77 -9.92 -8.79
N ALA A 773 -32.09 -10.03 -8.85
CA ALA A 773 -33.01 -8.91 -9.01
C ALA A 773 -33.11 -7.96 -7.81
N ARG A 774 -32.56 -8.30 -6.64
CA ARG A 774 -32.49 -7.47 -5.41
C ARG A 774 -33.81 -7.21 -4.68
N TYR A 775 -34.98 -7.41 -5.33
CA TYR A 775 -36.30 -7.10 -4.81
C TYR A 775 -37.14 -8.35 -4.59
N ASN A 776 -38.20 -8.21 -3.82
CA ASN A 776 -39.22 -9.22 -3.69
C ASN A 776 -40.17 -9.21 -4.91
N ARG A 777 -40.94 -10.28 -5.06
CA ARG A 777 -41.82 -10.51 -6.23
C ARG A 777 -42.87 -9.40 -6.42
N GLU A 778 -43.48 -8.96 -5.32
CA GLU A 778 -44.54 -7.95 -5.36
C GLU A 778 -44.05 -6.58 -5.85
N THR A 779 -42.80 -6.20 -5.49
CA THR A 779 -42.17 -4.96 -5.96
C THR A 779 -41.87 -5.05 -7.47
N LEU A 780 -41.47 -6.23 -7.96
CA LEU A 780 -41.12 -6.47 -9.36
C LEU A 780 -42.38 -6.51 -10.29
N GLU A 781 -43.57 -6.66 -9.73
CA GLU A 781 -44.83 -6.61 -10.50
C GLU A 781 -45.14 -5.19 -11.03
N VAL A 782 -44.67 -4.15 -10.33
CA VAL A 782 -44.84 -2.76 -10.75
C VAL A 782 -43.92 -2.48 -11.92
N LYS A 783 -44.54 -2.15 -13.09
CA LYS A 783 -43.80 -1.95 -14.35
C LYS A 783 -44.07 -0.59 -14.96
N PHE A 784 -43.02 0.01 -15.54
CA PHE A 784 -43.09 1.15 -16.44
C PHE A 784 -42.63 0.71 -17.84
N LYS A 785 -43.42 0.94 -18.90
CA LYS A 785 -43.14 0.44 -20.26
C LYS A 785 -42.70 -1.05 -20.26
N ASN A 786 -43.41 -1.89 -19.53
CA ASN A 786 -43.13 -3.33 -19.31
C ASN A 786 -41.82 -3.69 -18.64
N LYS A 787 -41.12 -2.75 -18.00
CA LYS A 787 -39.89 -2.96 -17.25
C LYS A 787 -40.10 -2.70 -15.78
N SER A 788 -39.65 -3.61 -14.92
CA SER A 788 -39.58 -3.45 -13.46
C SER A 788 -38.39 -2.58 -13.06
N ILE A 789 -38.32 -2.19 -11.79
CA ILE A 789 -37.16 -1.43 -11.28
C ILE A 789 -35.84 -2.25 -11.35
N ALA A 790 -35.92 -3.58 -11.23
CA ALA A 790 -34.76 -4.44 -11.41
C ALA A 790 -34.28 -4.47 -12.87
N ASP A 791 -35.21 -4.51 -13.83
CA ASP A 791 -34.88 -4.43 -15.25
C ASP A 791 -34.21 -3.10 -15.59
N VAL A 792 -34.66 -1.99 -14.96
CA VAL A 792 -34.02 -0.66 -15.12
C VAL A 792 -32.59 -0.64 -14.57
N LEU A 793 -32.34 -1.28 -13.43
CA LEU A 793 -30.99 -1.38 -12.88
C LEU A 793 -30.07 -2.26 -13.76
N ASP A 794 -30.65 -3.22 -14.49
CA ASP A 794 -29.91 -4.10 -15.41
C ASP A 794 -29.71 -3.51 -16.82
N MET A 795 -30.42 -2.43 -17.17
CA MET A 795 -30.19 -1.68 -18.41
C MET A 795 -28.80 -1.09 -18.47
N THR A 796 -28.22 -0.97 -19.66
CA THR A 796 -27.07 -0.09 -19.88
C THR A 796 -27.47 1.37 -19.64
N VAL A 797 -26.50 2.22 -19.35
CA VAL A 797 -26.76 3.66 -19.18
C VAL A 797 -27.35 4.26 -20.47
N GLU A 798 -26.91 3.80 -21.64
CA GLU A 798 -27.38 4.22 -22.96
C GLU A 798 -28.85 3.83 -23.16
N ASP A 799 -29.21 2.57 -22.87
CA ASP A 799 -30.60 2.12 -22.91
C ASP A 799 -31.49 2.89 -21.93
N ALA A 800 -30.99 3.15 -20.72
CA ALA A 800 -31.70 3.91 -19.69
C ALA A 800 -31.90 5.39 -20.08
N GLN A 801 -30.94 5.99 -20.79
CA GLN A 801 -31.05 7.34 -21.35
C GLN A 801 -32.23 7.44 -22.32
N GLU A 802 -32.34 6.50 -23.27
CA GLU A 802 -33.45 6.42 -24.23
C GLU A 802 -34.77 6.09 -23.51
N PHE A 803 -34.74 5.12 -22.59
CA PHE A 803 -35.93 4.69 -21.85
C PHE A 803 -36.61 5.82 -21.06
N PHE A 804 -35.81 6.67 -20.42
CA PHE A 804 -36.23 7.82 -19.62
C PHE A 804 -36.17 9.16 -20.37
N GLN A 805 -36.17 9.17 -21.70
CA GLN A 805 -36.05 10.38 -22.51
C GLN A 805 -37.08 11.49 -22.11
N ALA A 806 -38.28 11.08 -21.71
CA ALA A 806 -39.35 12.00 -21.26
C ALA A 806 -39.27 12.41 -19.78
N VAL A 807 -38.25 11.94 -19.02
CA VAL A 807 -38.11 12.20 -17.58
C VAL A 807 -36.82 12.96 -17.32
N PRO A 808 -36.84 14.32 -17.33
CA PRO A 808 -35.63 15.15 -17.34
C PRO A 808 -34.68 14.85 -16.17
N GLY A 809 -35.19 14.69 -14.95
CA GLY A 809 -34.35 14.46 -13.75
C GLY A 809 -33.60 13.13 -13.75
N ILE A 810 -34.00 12.12 -14.51
CA ILE A 810 -33.30 10.86 -14.71
C ILE A 810 -32.38 10.99 -15.95
N ARG A 811 -32.93 11.51 -17.06
CA ARG A 811 -32.23 11.67 -18.32
C ARG A 811 -30.94 12.45 -18.17
N GLU A 812 -30.95 13.62 -17.48
CA GLU A 812 -29.75 14.44 -17.26
C GLU A 812 -28.62 13.68 -16.55
N LYS A 813 -28.95 12.74 -15.65
CA LYS A 813 -27.96 11.91 -14.97
C LYS A 813 -27.39 10.84 -15.90
N MET A 814 -28.22 10.25 -16.76
CA MET A 814 -27.79 9.29 -17.78
C MET A 814 -26.93 10.00 -18.85
N ASP A 815 -27.35 11.19 -19.31
CA ASP A 815 -26.59 12.03 -20.24
C ASP A 815 -25.18 12.30 -19.73
N ALA A 816 -25.04 12.64 -18.44
CA ALA A 816 -23.73 12.89 -17.83
C ALA A 816 -22.82 11.64 -17.83
N LEU A 817 -23.39 10.45 -17.61
CA LEU A 817 -22.65 9.19 -17.67
C LEU A 817 -22.23 8.83 -19.12
N VAL A 818 -23.12 9.04 -20.10
CA VAL A 818 -22.81 8.81 -21.52
C VAL A 818 -21.69 9.75 -21.98
N ARG A 819 -21.72 11.00 -21.59
CA ARG A 819 -20.72 12.03 -21.96
C ARG A 819 -19.32 11.68 -21.49
N VAL A 820 -19.17 11.01 -20.35
CA VAL A 820 -17.86 10.52 -19.86
C VAL A 820 -17.47 9.16 -20.46
N GLY A 821 -18.21 8.66 -21.46
CA GLY A 821 -17.92 7.39 -22.14
C GLY A 821 -18.34 6.15 -21.37
N LEU A 822 -19.33 6.25 -20.48
CA LEU A 822 -19.83 5.13 -19.67
C LEU A 822 -21.23 4.65 -20.12
N GLY A 823 -21.60 4.83 -21.39
CA GLY A 823 -22.89 4.37 -21.94
C GLY A 823 -23.09 2.86 -21.82
N TYR A 824 -22.02 2.09 -21.88
CA TYR A 824 -22.02 0.63 -21.90
C TYR A 824 -22.20 -0.04 -20.53
N ILE A 825 -21.90 0.64 -19.40
CA ILE A 825 -22.04 0.05 -18.06
C ILE A 825 -23.52 -0.06 -17.67
N LYS A 826 -23.85 -1.01 -16.80
CA LYS A 826 -25.23 -1.13 -16.28
C LYS A 826 -25.49 -0.07 -15.21
N VAL A 827 -26.70 0.49 -15.21
CA VAL A 827 -27.16 1.51 -14.24
C VAL A 827 -27.00 1.03 -12.79
N GLY A 828 -27.30 -0.25 -12.53
CA GLY A 828 -27.17 -0.92 -11.24
C GLY A 828 -25.91 -1.75 -11.06
N GLN A 829 -24.88 -1.59 -11.91
CA GLN A 829 -23.62 -2.33 -11.81
C GLN A 829 -22.97 -2.14 -10.43
N GLN A 830 -22.55 -3.22 -9.81
CA GLN A 830 -21.93 -3.16 -8.48
C GLN A 830 -20.62 -2.35 -8.51
N ALA A 831 -20.42 -1.49 -7.53
CA ALA A 831 -19.21 -0.67 -7.41
C ALA A 831 -17.92 -1.48 -7.37
N THR A 832 -17.97 -2.70 -6.85
CA THR A 832 -16.85 -3.63 -6.73
C THR A 832 -16.42 -4.27 -8.05
N THR A 833 -17.28 -4.20 -9.08
CA THR A 833 -16.99 -4.75 -10.41
C THR A 833 -16.51 -3.68 -11.40
N LEU A 834 -16.55 -2.40 -11.03
CA LEU A 834 -16.05 -1.31 -11.85
C LEU A 834 -14.51 -1.26 -11.79
N SER A 835 -13.89 -1.00 -12.92
CA SER A 835 -12.46 -0.66 -12.97
C SER A 835 -12.19 0.69 -12.29
N GLY A 836 -10.93 0.96 -11.92
CA GLY A 836 -10.55 2.26 -11.33
C GLY A 836 -10.91 3.45 -12.22
N GLY A 837 -10.66 3.35 -13.52
CA GLY A 837 -11.01 4.38 -14.49
C GLY A 837 -12.53 4.57 -14.67
N GLU A 838 -13.33 3.48 -14.65
CA GLU A 838 -14.79 3.57 -14.67
C GLU A 838 -15.32 4.26 -13.40
N ALA A 839 -14.82 3.87 -12.22
CA ALA A 839 -15.19 4.51 -10.95
C ALA A 839 -14.88 6.01 -10.96
N GLN A 840 -13.74 6.41 -11.48
CA GLN A 840 -13.33 7.80 -11.61
C GLN A 840 -14.25 8.57 -12.55
N ARG A 841 -14.59 8.00 -13.70
CA ARG A 841 -15.54 8.61 -14.66
C ARG A 841 -16.97 8.73 -14.09
N VAL A 842 -17.43 7.77 -13.27
CA VAL A 842 -18.69 7.90 -12.53
C VAL A 842 -18.64 9.08 -11.56
N LYS A 843 -17.50 9.30 -10.87
CA LYS A 843 -17.33 10.48 -10.00
C LYS A 843 -17.39 11.78 -10.80
N LEU A 844 -16.72 11.83 -11.95
CA LEU A 844 -16.71 12.97 -12.84
C LEU A 844 -18.14 13.29 -13.35
N SER A 845 -18.92 12.28 -13.77
CA SER A 845 -20.29 12.46 -14.27
C SER A 845 -21.21 13.10 -13.23
N LYS A 846 -21.02 12.78 -11.95
CA LYS A 846 -21.75 13.41 -10.84
C LYS A 846 -21.49 14.92 -10.76
N GLU A 847 -20.24 15.34 -10.94
CA GLU A 847 -19.90 16.76 -10.89
C GLU A 847 -20.38 17.51 -12.13
N LEU A 848 -20.37 16.90 -13.31
CA LEU A 848 -20.96 17.46 -14.54
C LEU A 848 -22.48 17.71 -14.42
N SER A 849 -23.17 16.87 -13.64
CA SER A 849 -24.60 17.02 -13.41
C SER A 849 -24.97 18.10 -12.39
N ARG A 850 -23.98 18.80 -11.82
CA ARG A 850 -24.16 19.90 -10.87
C ARG A 850 -23.93 21.25 -11.54
N ARG A 851 -24.60 22.27 -11.01
CA ARG A 851 -24.40 23.64 -11.49
C ARG A 851 -22.98 24.12 -11.14
N ALA A 852 -22.21 24.50 -12.14
CA ALA A 852 -20.86 25.04 -11.97
C ALA A 852 -20.87 26.43 -11.32
N THR A 853 -19.95 26.68 -10.40
CA THR A 853 -19.75 27.99 -9.76
C THR A 853 -18.68 28.83 -10.49
N GLY A 854 -17.86 28.19 -11.34
CA GLY A 854 -16.73 28.83 -12.03
C GLY A 854 -15.50 29.12 -11.14
N ARG A 855 -15.52 28.61 -9.87
CA ARG A 855 -14.40 28.78 -8.93
C ARG A 855 -14.04 27.47 -8.20
N THR A 856 -14.36 26.34 -8.82
CA THR A 856 -14.02 25.03 -8.26
C THR A 856 -12.64 24.59 -8.76
N LEU A 857 -11.83 24.03 -7.85
CA LEU A 857 -10.59 23.33 -8.16
C LEU A 857 -10.88 21.83 -8.26
N TYR A 858 -10.76 21.26 -9.46
CA TYR A 858 -10.81 19.81 -9.69
C TYR A 858 -9.39 19.27 -9.73
N ILE A 859 -9.15 18.18 -9.00
CA ILE A 859 -7.88 17.44 -9.02
C ILE A 859 -8.17 16.01 -9.46
N LEU A 860 -7.46 15.56 -10.50
CA LEU A 860 -7.60 14.22 -11.06
C LEU A 860 -6.23 13.52 -11.07
N ASP A 861 -6.23 12.26 -10.64
CA ASP A 861 -5.03 11.42 -10.64
C ASP A 861 -5.13 10.39 -11.76
N GLU A 862 -4.28 10.52 -12.78
CA GLU A 862 -4.16 9.66 -13.96
C GLU A 862 -5.53 9.28 -14.59
N PRO A 863 -6.36 10.26 -15.00
CA PRO A 863 -7.73 9.98 -15.45
C PRO A 863 -7.83 9.22 -16.78
N THR A 864 -6.74 9.07 -17.53
CA THR A 864 -6.71 8.32 -18.79
C THR A 864 -6.31 6.85 -18.64
N THR A 865 -6.11 6.40 -17.40
CA THR A 865 -5.81 5.01 -17.09
C THR A 865 -6.83 4.06 -17.72
N GLY A 866 -6.36 3.08 -18.50
CA GLY A 866 -7.21 2.07 -19.14
C GLY A 866 -8.12 2.60 -20.27
N LEU A 867 -7.81 3.77 -20.82
CA LEU A 867 -8.60 4.38 -21.89
C LEU A 867 -7.92 4.23 -23.25
N HIS A 868 -8.71 3.82 -24.22
CA HIS A 868 -8.34 3.91 -25.64
C HIS A 868 -8.31 5.37 -26.09
N PHE A 869 -7.54 5.70 -27.14
CA PHE A 869 -7.39 7.05 -27.69
C PHE A 869 -8.73 7.79 -27.92
N GLU A 870 -9.74 7.11 -28.45
CA GLU A 870 -11.08 7.68 -28.67
C GLU A 870 -11.79 8.03 -27.36
N ASP A 871 -11.60 7.22 -26.29
CA ASP A 871 -12.16 7.50 -24.97
C ASP A 871 -11.42 8.65 -24.28
N VAL A 872 -10.08 8.74 -24.46
CA VAL A 872 -9.26 9.87 -23.99
C VAL A 872 -9.75 11.17 -24.62
N LYS A 873 -10.05 11.18 -25.93
CA LYS A 873 -10.59 12.35 -26.63
C LYS A 873 -11.90 12.83 -25.99
N LYS A 874 -12.86 11.93 -25.77
CA LYS A 874 -14.15 12.25 -25.12
C LYS A 874 -13.95 12.80 -23.71
N LEU A 875 -13.05 12.20 -22.93
CA LEU A 875 -12.72 12.67 -21.59
C LEU A 875 -12.14 14.10 -21.62
N LEU A 876 -11.22 14.38 -22.55
CA LEU A 876 -10.62 15.71 -22.71
C LEU A 876 -11.66 16.77 -23.07
N GLU A 877 -12.63 16.45 -23.94
CA GLU A 877 -13.74 17.35 -24.25
C GLU A 877 -14.48 17.79 -22.99
N VAL A 878 -14.77 16.83 -22.11
CA VAL A 878 -15.44 17.09 -20.82
C VAL A 878 -14.57 17.92 -19.87
N LEU A 879 -13.29 17.60 -19.74
CA LEU A 879 -12.37 18.34 -18.84
C LEU A 879 -12.17 19.78 -19.34
N HIS A 880 -12.02 19.97 -20.64
CA HIS A 880 -11.91 21.32 -21.21
C HIS A 880 -13.21 22.14 -21.04
N GLU A 881 -14.40 21.52 -21.13
CA GLU A 881 -15.66 22.18 -20.86
C GLU A 881 -15.74 22.68 -19.40
N LEU A 882 -15.30 21.89 -18.43
CA LEU A 882 -15.23 22.33 -17.03
C LEU A 882 -14.35 23.57 -16.87
N VAL A 883 -13.23 23.64 -17.57
CA VAL A 883 -12.35 24.83 -17.56
C VAL A 883 -13.01 26.01 -18.27
N ASP A 884 -13.67 25.79 -19.40
CA ASP A 884 -14.38 26.83 -20.15
C ASP A 884 -15.54 27.45 -19.33
N GLN A 885 -16.07 26.72 -18.32
CA GLN A 885 -17.01 27.22 -17.33
C GLN A 885 -16.35 28.06 -16.23
N GLY A 886 -15.05 28.35 -16.31
CA GLY A 886 -14.27 29.15 -15.36
C GLY A 886 -13.57 28.40 -14.25
N ASN A 887 -13.75 27.09 -14.14
CA ASN A 887 -13.13 26.25 -13.13
C ASN A 887 -11.62 26.02 -13.45
N THR A 888 -10.90 25.51 -12.47
CA THR A 888 -9.51 25.07 -12.64
C THR A 888 -9.47 23.55 -12.57
N VAL A 889 -8.82 22.92 -13.54
CA VAL A 889 -8.60 21.48 -13.58
C VAL A 889 -7.12 21.19 -13.50
N VAL A 890 -6.69 20.48 -12.46
CA VAL A 890 -5.32 20.01 -12.27
C VAL A 890 -5.31 18.49 -12.45
N VAL A 891 -4.49 18.01 -13.36
CA VAL A 891 -4.40 16.59 -13.72
C VAL A 891 -2.97 16.11 -13.50
N ILE A 892 -2.79 15.03 -12.76
CA ILE A 892 -1.52 14.28 -12.76
C ILE A 892 -1.59 13.35 -13.95
N GLU A 893 -0.66 13.46 -14.92
CA GLU A 893 -0.71 12.66 -16.14
C GLU A 893 0.66 12.33 -16.73
N HIS A 894 0.69 11.18 -17.40
CA HIS A 894 1.81 10.69 -18.20
C HIS A 894 1.48 10.58 -19.69
N ASN A 895 0.19 10.51 -20.02
CA ASN A 895 -0.28 10.41 -21.39
C ASN A 895 0.02 11.71 -22.15
N LEU A 896 0.88 11.62 -23.14
CA LEU A 896 1.35 12.78 -23.92
C LEU A 896 0.22 13.44 -24.72
N ASP A 897 -0.80 12.70 -25.11
CA ASP A 897 -1.99 13.26 -25.79
C ASP A 897 -2.78 14.20 -24.87
N VAL A 898 -2.82 13.92 -23.57
CA VAL A 898 -3.39 14.83 -22.57
C VAL A 898 -2.45 16.02 -22.35
N VAL A 899 -1.17 15.74 -22.11
CA VAL A 899 -0.17 16.74 -21.77
C VAL A 899 -0.04 17.80 -22.89
N LYS A 900 -0.08 17.39 -24.16
CA LYS A 900 -0.02 18.34 -25.30
C LYS A 900 -1.22 19.29 -25.36
N THR A 901 -2.38 18.91 -24.77
CA THR A 901 -3.59 19.75 -24.75
C THR A 901 -3.66 20.70 -23.56
N ALA A 902 -2.76 20.56 -22.57
CA ALA A 902 -2.74 21.39 -21.38
C ALA A 902 -2.47 22.87 -21.71
N ASP A 903 -3.05 23.77 -20.91
CA ASP A 903 -2.74 25.20 -20.98
C ASP A 903 -1.45 25.51 -20.22
N TRP A 904 -1.14 24.73 -19.17
CA TRP A 904 0.01 24.89 -18.30
C TRP A 904 0.54 23.55 -17.81
N ILE A 905 1.85 23.39 -17.77
CA ILE A 905 2.52 22.18 -17.27
C ILE A 905 3.40 22.54 -16.07
N ILE A 906 3.42 21.65 -15.09
CA ILE A 906 4.36 21.63 -13.97
C ILE A 906 5.07 20.26 -14.05
N ASP A 907 6.33 20.27 -14.47
CA ASP A 907 7.13 19.04 -14.63
C ASP A 907 8.02 18.82 -13.39
N ILE A 908 7.88 17.67 -12.75
CA ILE A 908 8.55 17.32 -11.48
C ILE A 908 9.52 16.16 -11.70
N GLY A 909 10.72 16.35 -11.22
CA GLY A 909 11.81 15.38 -11.39
C GLY A 909 13.10 15.84 -10.72
N PRO A 910 14.27 15.67 -11.38
CA PRO A 910 14.47 15.01 -12.68
C PRO A 910 14.34 13.48 -12.64
N GLU A 911 14.53 12.86 -11.47
CA GLU A 911 14.48 11.43 -11.25
C GLU A 911 13.36 11.05 -10.25
N GLY A 912 13.17 9.74 -10.00
CA GLY A 912 12.29 9.24 -8.95
C GLY A 912 12.99 9.16 -7.58
N GLY A 913 12.21 9.08 -6.49
CA GLY A 913 12.72 8.95 -5.13
C GLY A 913 13.60 10.11 -4.70
N ASP A 914 14.73 9.80 -4.06
CA ASP A 914 15.66 10.82 -3.54
C ASP A 914 16.34 11.66 -4.62
N GLY A 915 16.38 11.19 -5.86
CA GLY A 915 16.85 11.96 -7.01
C GLY A 915 15.83 12.94 -7.57
N GLY A 916 14.59 12.93 -7.07
CA GLY A 916 13.48 13.74 -7.53
C GLY A 916 13.11 14.90 -6.61
N GLY A 917 11.83 15.22 -6.62
CA GLY A 917 11.24 16.18 -5.68
C GLY A 917 11.55 17.64 -5.99
N GLN A 918 11.89 17.96 -7.24
CA GLN A 918 12.17 19.33 -7.69
C GLN A 918 11.30 19.69 -8.90
N VAL A 919 11.00 20.96 -9.08
CA VAL A 919 10.36 21.45 -10.30
C VAL A 919 11.44 21.61 -11.37
N VAL A 920 11.32 20.84 -12.46
CA VAL A 920 12.26 20.83 -13.58
C VAL A 920 11.90 21.88 -14.61
N ALA A 921 10.61 22.00 -14.93
CA ALA A 921 10.10 22.95 -15.90
C ALA A 921 8.67 23.39 -15.55
N VAL A 922 8.33 24.62 -15.88
CA VAL A 922 6.97 25.19 -15.71
C VAL A 922 6.69 26.07 -16.92
N GLY A 923 5.49 25.98 -17.46
CA GLY A 923 5.07 26.84 -18.57
C GLY A 923 4.06 26.15 -19.49
N THR A 924 3.90 26.69 -20.69
CA THR A 924 3.10 26.03 -21.75
C THR A 924 3.79 24.75 -22.23
N PRO A 925 3.08 23.81 -22.87
CA PRO A 925 3.72 22.63 -23.48
C PRO A 925 4.89 22.98 -24.39
N GLU A 926 4.78 24.09 -25.14
CA GLU A 926 5.82 24.61 -26.03
C GLU A 926 7.06 25.11 -25.26
N ASP A 927 6.87 25.64 -24.07
CA ASP A 927 7.99 26.12 -23.23
C ASP A 927 8.70 24.94 -22.57
N VAL A 928 7.94 23.97 -22.04
CA VAL A 928 8.50 22.76 -21.43
C VAL A 928 9.29 21.92 -22.46
N ALA A 929 8.81 21.87 -23.72
CA ALA A 929 9.51 21.17 -24.81
C ALA A 929 10.90 21.76 -25.16
N LYS A 930 11.21 22.99 -24.71
CA LYS A 930 12.52 23.63 -24.91
C LYS A 930 13.50 23.32 -23.79
N VAL A 931 13.03 22.80 -22.65
CA VAL A 931 13.87 22.53 -21.47
C VAL A 931 14.54 21.16 -21.60
N GLU A 932 15.84 21.14 -21.83
CA GLU A 932 16.61 19.88 -22.05
C GLU A 932 16.59 18.95 -20.84
N ALA A 933 16.51 19.49 -19.62
CA ALA A 933 16.44 18.71 -18.39
C ALA A 933 15.09 18.00 -18.19
N SER A 934 14.04 18.41 -18.93
CA SER A 934 12.71 17.80 -18.84
C SER A 934 12.62 16.55 -19.73
N HIS A 935 12.45 15.40 -19.08
CA HIS A 935 12.13 14.17 -19.81
C HIS A 935 10.80 14.29 -20.57
N THR A 936 9.77 14.81 -19.91
CA THR A 936 8.46 15.09 -20.55
C THR A 936 8.61 16.00 -21.75
N GLY A 937 9.41 17.09 -21.63
CA GLY A 937 9.68 18.03 -22.71
C GLY A 937 10.32 17.40 -23.94
N ARG A 938 11.23 16.43 -23.75
CA ARG A 938 11.87 15.68 -24.82
C ARG A 938 10.85 14.94 -25.69
N TYR A 939 9.92 14.19 -25.07
CA TYR A 939 8.88 13.45 -25.81
C TYR A 939 7.83 14.38 -26.41
N LEU A 940 7.43 15.46 -25.70
CA LEU A 940 6.50 16.46 -26.22
C LEU A 940 7.01 17.16 -27.50
N LYS A 941 8.32 17.37 -27.62
CA LYS A 941 8.92 18.06 -28.77
C LYS A 941 8.61 17.37 -30.11
N ALA A 942 8.53 16.05 -30.10
CA ALA A 942 8.16 15.25 -31.26
C ALA A 942 6.67 15.46 -31.61
N MET A 943 5.79 15.46 -30.63
CA MET A 943 4.33 15.57 -30.80
C MET A 943 3.87 16.98 -31.20
N LEU A 944 4.56 18.02 -30.75
CA LEU A 944 4.24 19.43 -31.09
C LEU A 944 4.71 19.85 -32.50
N ASN A 945 5.63 19.09 -33.12
CA ASN A 945 6.16 19.34 -34.47
C ASN A 945 5.82 18.20 -35.44
N PRO A 946 4.56 18.06 -35.89
CA PRO A 946 4.14 16.93 -36.72
C PRO A 946 4.77 16.87 -38.12
N ARG A 947 5.50 17.91 -38.59
CA ARG A 947 6.18 17.90 -39.90
C ARG A 947 7.43 17.03 -39.98
N ARG A 948 7.95 16.51 -38.86
CA ARG A 948 9.10 15.60 -38.84
C ARG A 948 8.71 14.11 -38.94
N LEU A 949 7.53 13.73 -38.49
CA LEU A 949 7.03 12.34 -38.52
C LEU A 949 6.59 11.87 -39.93
N ALA A 950 6.43 12.79 -40.89
CA ALA A 950 6.12 12.46 -42.30
C ALA A 950 7.38 12.28 -43.18
N ALA A 951 8.58 12.37 -42.59
CA ALA A 951 9.86 12.34 -43.29
C ALA A 951 10.81 11.22 -42.81
N GLU A 952 10.45 10.44 -41.83
CA GLU A 952 11.05 9.17 -41.39
C GLU A 952 10.06 8.01 -41.63
#